data_b0cb8d63ed9a24881c59142278e99be1
#
_entry.id   b0cb8d63ed9a24881c59142278e99be1
#
_cell.length_a   1.000
_cell.length_b   1.000
_cell.length_c   1.000
_cell.angle_alpha   90.00
_cell.angle_beta   90.00
_cell.angle_gamma   90.00
#
_symmetry.space_group_name_H-M   'P 1'
#
loop_
_entity.id
_entity.type
_entity.pdbx_description
1 polymer ?
#
loop_
_entity_poly.entity_id
_entity_poly.type
_entity_poly.pdbx_seq_one_letter_code
_entity_poly.pdbx_strand_id
1 'polypeptide(L)'
;MAHEVVELRVHGVSGTSAEALLDHPVVTRVAGDDHAGFYRPRPGFGDSDRPAELRAEAYRWGALTAGSAARTLSLLFLLPFMLVNLAVWARPPTGGAGGLIGPVSRLLAATLTAAFVLSIVGVTVDLVGWQCAPYRPCVRGRPYLAWLADLPLGPRLAVLALLPIAALRLLWWLGERSSRVFEAFPAGGQGRSGGAEDRLDRPGFWNDALVVQRLRAIHVAVGLGVLDASLLGAQIHIYSTPIAHVLFVAVWVLLAACVVLLCLPARRPVDGPGRGPVDLRGIRALRVTANTLTVLAFGYTVVPLEPQPPHGQLPGYEGGVAALVTVQAALLAVLAATTLHQRRRSHNPAASWLSGLAAPVFAAAAFAAAYGYSAALVYRVADFLDRGEIPNPARPNAPGAPPLEPPVTYRWAALAGLVAVLFVAVTTVWRIAMTRRRRRRMAEEIVGRDFPEPPPEALPRLADVRAVVARAGVAEQLNPAFLVFLVLSLLGVTVVALDLFGIGPSSLSERLAGTSGQATMALALATDAGIYVIGLVALGILVLGLLSYRSEETRRTVAVIWDLGTFWPRTVHPFAPPCYAERAVPELARRITALTGKGGVIISGHSHGSVLAAATLLQLPADVLSRVALLTHGSPLHRLYARLCPAFLGDPTLHELGERIGWRWVNLWRDTDPIGGPIFSAHRPGDPPRAPAPAGTVDRRLRDPLDVAVPPDDTVPPPINRHWPYHTDPMYEAAVRELAGRLDPA
;
A
#
# COMPACT_ATOMS: atom_id res chain seq x y z
N MET A 1 30.17 -34.30 -17.73
CA MET A 1 29.26 -34.24 -16.57
C MET A 1 27.90 -33.82 -17.10
N ALA A 2 26.85 -34.59 -16.85
CA ALA A 2 25.51 -34.22 -17.29
C ALA A 2 25.18 -32.83 -16.73
N HIS A 3 24.72 -31.91 -17.59
CA HIS A 3 24.33 -30.55 -17.18
C HIS A 3 23.06 -30.64 -16.33
N GLU A 4 23.19 -30.48 -15.03
CA GLU A 4 22.06 -30.46 -14.09
C GLU A 4 21.25 -29.18 -14.30
N VAL A 5 19.97 -29.28 -14.60
CA VAL A 5 19.05 -28.12 -14.66
C VAL A 5 18.16 -28.12 -13.42
N VAL A 6 18.08 -27.00 -12.73
CA VAL A 6 17.23 -26.82 -11.56
C VAL A 6 16.03 -25.95 -11.90
N GLU A 7 14.81 -26.47 -11.77
CA GLU A 7 13.57 -25.70 -11.78
C GLU A 7 13.35 -25.11 -10.40
N LEU A 8 13.54 -23.79 -10.26
CA LEU A 8 13.31 -23.04 -9.01
C LEU A 8 11.90 -22.42 -9.03
N ARG A 9 10.96 -23.02 -8.29
CA ARG A 9 9.56 -22.58 -8.19
C ARG A 9 9.38 -21.51 -7.14
N VAL A 10 8.76 -20.38 -7.52
CA VAL A 10 8.47 -19.23 -6.66
C VAL A 10 6.97 -19.02 -6.58
N HIS A 11 6.39 -19.10 -5.37
CA HIS A 11 4.95 -18.97 -5.18
C HIS A 11 4.45 -17.52 -5.28
N GLY A 12 3.13 -17.37 -5.50
CA GLY A 12 2.42 -16.09 -5.51
C GLY A 12 2.11 -15.52 -4.12
N VAL A 13 1.12 -14.61 -4.06
CA VAL A 13 0.64 -14.00 -2.82
C VAL A 13 0.01 -15.02 -1.86
N SER A 14 -0.16 -14.62 -0.60
CA SER A 14 -0.73 -15.41 0.52
C SER A 14 0.04 -16.67 0.94
N GLY A 15 1.17 -16.94 0.32
CA GLY A 15 2.03 -18.07 0.66
C GLY A 15 1.44 -19.41 0.26
N THR A 16 2.30 -20.30 -0.23
CA THR A 16 1.97 -21.70 -0.51
C THR A 16 2.99 -22.57 0.22
N SER A 17 2.59 -23.73 0.72
CA SER A 17 3.54 -24.64 1.35
C SER A 17 4.54 -25.18 0.32
N ALA A 18 5.71 -25.58 0.76
CA ALA A 18 6.74 -26.11 -0.13
C ALA A 18 6.31 -27.44 -0.75
N GLU A 19 5.50 -28.23 -0.02
CA GLU A 19 4.91 -29.48 -0.47
C GLU A 19 3.95 -29.26 -1.64
N ALA A 20 3.07 -28.26 -1.53
CA ALA A 20 2.13 -27.92 -2.60
C ALA A 20 2.82 -27.29 -3.82
N LEU A 21 3.94 -26.55 -3.61
CA LEU A 21 4.73 -25.98 -4.71
C LEU A 21 5.46 -27.06 -5.52
N LEU A 22 5.97 -28.08 -4.81
CA LEU A 22 6.75 -29.14 -5.41
C LEU A 22 5.88 -30.33 -5.85
N ASP A 23 4.58 -30.29 -5.49
CA ASP A 23 3.66 -31.43 -5.68
C ASP A 23 4.26 -32.72 -5.09
N HIS A 24 4.77 -32.59 -3.86
CA HIS A 24 5.49 -33.68 -3.19
C HIS A 24 5.17 -33.72 -1.69
N PRO A 25 4.80 -34.89 -1.12
CA PRO A 25 4.29 -34.98 0.25
C PRO A 25 5.35 -34.65 1.32
N VAL A 26 6.63 -34.87 1.03
CA VAL A 26 7.71 -34.66 2.01
C VAL A 26 8.85 -33.86 1.37
N VAL A 27 9.16 -32.71 1.96
CA VAL A 27 10.21 -31.81 1.50
C VAL A 27 11.27 -31.57 2.56
N THR A 28 12.48 -31.23 2.14
CA THR A 28 13.60 -30.88 3.03
C THR A 28 14.09 -29.49 2.70
N ARG A 29 14.28 -28.66 3.73
CA ARG A 29 14.89 -27.34 3.57
C ARG A 29 16.40 -27.50 3.26
N VAL A 30 16.83 -26.88 2.17
CA VAL A 30 18.22 -26.94 1.71
C VAL A 30 18.99 -25.63 1.87
N ALA A 31 18.28 -24.51 2.08
CA ALA A 31 18.86 -23.20 2.37
C ALA A 31 17.80 -22.27 3.00
N GLY A 32 18.25 -21.14 3.56
CA GLY A 32 17.37 -20.15 4.17
C GLY A 32 16.96 -20.50 5.60
N ASP A 33 15.88 -19.85 6.10
CA ASP A 33 15.36 -20.02 7.45
C ASP A 33 13.84 -20.30 7.47
N ASP A 34 13.19 -20.17 8.65
CA ASP A 34 11.76 -20.42 8.81
C ASP A 34 10.87 -19.31 8.19
N HIS A 35 11.43 -18.11 7.95
CA HIS A 35 10.72 -17.00 7.34
C HIS A 35 10.77 -17.04 5.81
N ALA A 36 11.95 -17.42 5.25
CA ALA A 36 12.14 -17.63 3.84
C ALA A 36 13.19 -18.72 3.59
N GLY A 37 12.84 -19.74 2.80
CA GLY A 37 13.71 -20.89 2.62
C GLY A 37 13.52 -21.59 1.28
N PHE A 38 14.56 -22.33 0.92
CA PHE A 38 14.59 -23.17 -0.28
C PHE A 38 14.40 -24.63 0.13
N TYR A 39 13.53 -25.34 -0.59
CA TYR A 39 13.10 -26.69 -0.27
C TYR A 39 13.24 -27.57 -1.50
N ARG A 40 13.55 -28.86 -1.25
CA ARG A 40 13.60 -29.91 -2.28
C ARG A 40 12.75 -31.11 -1.87
N PRO A 41 12.25 -31.89 -2.84
CA PRO A 41 11.66 -33.18 -2.55
C PRO A 41 12.64 -34.06 -1.77
N ARG A 42 12.15 -34.79 -0.77
CA ARG A 42 12.98 -35.74 -0.02
C ARG A 42 13.09 -37.04 -0.80
N PRO A 43 14.30 -37.51 -1.14
CA PRO A 43 14.47 -38.77 -1.86
C PRO A 43 13.81 -39.95 -1.14
N GLY A 44 13.20 -40.89 -1.88
CA GLY A 44 12.55 -42.07 -1.36
C GLY A 44 11.10 -41.90 -0.88
N PHE A 45 10.51 -40.71 -1.10
CA PHE A 45 9.09 -40.46 -0.80
C PHE A 45 8.39 -39.93 -2.08
N GLY A 46 7.82 -40.83 -2.87
CA GLY A 46 7.19 -40.45 -4.15
C GLY A 46 8.24 -40.20 -5.25
N ASP A 47 8.42 -41.15 -6.14
CA ASP A 47 9.31 -40.96 -7.28
C ASP A 47 8.64 -39.97 -8.27
N SER A 48 9.35 -38.91 -8.61
CA SER A 48 8.93 -38.03 -9.71
C SER A 48 9.30 -38.70 -11.03
N ASP A 49 8.40 -38.77 -11.99
CA ASP A 49 8.66 -39.21 -13.38
C ASP A 49 9.63 -38.30 -14.16
N ARG A 50 10.32 -37.41 -13.46
CA ARG A 50 11.24 -36.42 -14.04
C ARG A 50 12.63 -37.04 -14.24
N PRO A 51 13.30 -36.69 -15.34
CA PRO A 51 14.70 -37.07 -15.54
C PRO A 51 15.58 -36.64 -14.36
N ALA A 52 16.52 -37.49 -13.97
CA ALA A 52 17.44 -37.19 -12.85
C ALA A 52 18.24 -35.89 -13.04
N GLU A 53 18.36 -35.41 -14.28
CA GLU A 53 19.04 -34.16 -14.68
C GLU A 53 18.19 -32.91 -14.43
N LEU A 54 16.87 -33.05 -14.25
CA LEU A 54 15.93 -31.95 -14.03
C LEU A 54 15.37 -31.99 -12.60
N ARG A 55 16.01 -31.24 -11.71
CA ARG A 55 15.62 -31.19 -10.28
C ARG A 55 14.67 -30.04 -10.02
N ALA A 56 13.69 -30.26 -9.13
CA ALA A 56 12.79 -29.23 -8.64
C ALA A 56 13.28 -28.69 -7.27
N GLU A 57 13.19 -27.36 -7.13
CA GLU A 57 13.43 -26.66 -5.87
C GLU A 57 12.35 -25.59 -5.70
N ALA A 58 11.85 -25.37 -4.48
CA ALA A 58 10.84 -24.35 -4.19
C ALA A 58 11.41 -23.28 -3.27
N TYR A 59 11.14 -22.01 -3.57
CA TYR A 59 11.39 -20.89 -2.68
C TYR A 59 10.09 -20.47 -1.99
N ARG A 60 10.03 -20.68 -0.68
CA ARG A 60 8.92 -20.27 0.17
C ARG A 60 9.30 -19.00 0.92
N TRP A 61 8.57 -17.89 0.66
CA TRP A 61 8.78 -16.58 1.27
C TRP A 61 7.55 -16.05 2.03
N GLY A 62 6.40 -16.73 1.98
CA GLY A 62 5.12 -16.26 2.53
C GLY A 62 5.14 -15.95 4.03
N ALA A 63 6.06 -16.54 4.81
CA ALA A 63 6.19 -16.21 6.23
C ALA A 63 6.84 -14.83 6.47
N LEU A 64 7.43 -14.20 5.46
CA LEU A 64 7.89 -12.81 5.55
C LEU A 64 6.72 -11.84 5.73
N THR A 65 5.57 -12.15 5.16
CA THR A 65 4.38 -11.29 5.16
C THR A 65 3.25 -11.84 6.02
N ALA A 66 2.80 -13.06 5.77
CA ALA A 66 1.66 -13.70 6.43
C ALA A 66 2.01 -14.42 7.75
N GLY A 67 3.28 -14.42 8.16
CA GLY A 67 3.79 -15.28 9.25
C GLY A 67 3.29 -14.96 10.67
N SER A 68 2.64 -13.79 10.90
CA SER A 68 2.07 -13.49 12.22
C SER A 68 0.82 -12.63 12.16
N ALA A 69 -0.16 -12.97 13.00
CA ALA A 69 -1.39 -12.20 13.15
C ALA A 69 -1.14 -10.76 13.61
N ALA A 70 -0.09 -10.51 14.40
CA ALA A 70 0.30 -9.17 14.82
C ALA A 70 0.72 -8.29 13.63
N ARG A 71 1.38 -8.85 12.61
CA ARG A 71 1.69 -8.13 11.37
C ARG A 71 0.42 -7.79 10.60
N THR A 72 -0.50 -8.73 10.47
CA THR A 72 -1.78 -8.51 9.78
C THR A 72 -2.59 -7.39 10.45
N LEU A 73 -2.64 -7.35 11.78
CA LEU A 73 -3.30 -6.27 12.53
C LEU A 73 -2.60 -4.93 12.32
N SER A 74 -1.25 -4.90 12.35
CA SER A 74 -0.49 -3.68 12.14
C SER A 74 -0.69 -3.08 10.75
N LEU A 75 -0.90 -3.91 9.73
CA LEU A 75 -1.19 -3.45 8.38
C LEU A 75 -2.39 -2.50 8.33
N LEU A 76 -3.45 -2.84 9.05
CA LEU A 76 -4.69 -2.06 9.04
C LEU A 76 -4.45 -0.64 9.57
N PHE A 77 -3.66 -0.49 10.63
CA PHE A 77 -3.29 0.82 11.17
C PHE A 77 -2.28 1.57 10.27
N LEU A 78 -1.43 0.84 9.56
CA LEU A 78 -0.39 1.40 8.70
C LEU A 78 -0.85 1.58 7.25
N LEU A 79 -2.11 1.24 6.93
CA LEU A 79 -2.67 1.32 5.59
C LEU A 79 -2.48 2.70 4.91
N PRO A 80 -2.74 3.85 5.56
CA PRO A 80 -2.50 5.15 4.94
C PRO A 80 -1.03 5.36 4.54
N PHE A 81 -0.10 4.92 5.39
CA PHE A 81 1.34 5.03 5.15
C PHE A 81 1.82 4.11 4.02
N MET A 82 1.21 2.92 3.90
CA MET A 82 1.46 2.01 2.80
C MET A 82 0.98 2.58 1.46
N LEU A 83 -0.24 3.11 1.43
CA LEU A 83 -0.84 3.65 0.22
C LEU A 83 -0.07 4.87 -0.32
N VAL A 84 0.36 5.79 0.54
CA VAL A 84 1.17 6.94 0.08
C VAL A 84 2.56 6.50 -0.39
N ASN A 85 3.11 5.43 0.18
CA ASN A 85 4.36 4.86 -0.30
C ASN A 85 4.20 4.20 -1.68
N LEU A 86 3.05 3.57 -1.96
CA LEU A 86 2.73 3.02 -3.28
C LEU A 86 2.57 4.11 -4.35
N ALA A 87 2.14 5.31 -3.98
CA ALA A 87 1.89 6.39 -4.93
C ALA A 87 3.11 6.73 -5.79
N VAL A 88 4.32 6.77 -5.22
CA VAL A 88 5.55 7.09 -5.97
C VAL A 88 5.91 6.01 -6.99
N TRP A 89 5.56 4.75 -6.70
CA TRP A 89 5.84 3.61 -7.59
C TRP A 89 4.84 3.50 -8.74
N ALA A 90 3.63 4.00 -8.53
CA ALA A 90 2.54 3.99 -9.51
C ALA A 90 2.59 5.20 -10.48
N ARG A 91 3.77 5.72 -10.78
CA ARG A 91 3.97 6.86 -11.67
C ARG A 91 4.14 6.45 -13.14
N PRO A 92 3.79 7.32 -14.11
CA PRO A 92 4.08 7.11 -15.51
C PRO A 92 5.60 7.13 -15.79
N PRO A 93 6.07 6.51 -16.89
CA PRO A 93 7.45 6.57 -17.29
C PRO A 93 7.88 8.00 -17.62
N THR A 94 9.06 8.39 -17.15
CA THR A 94 9.64 9.70 -17.39
C THR A 94 11.03 9.56 -17.97
N GLY A 95 11.43 10.45 -18.86
CA GLY A 95 12.77 10.48 -19.44
C GLY A 95 13.89 10.94 -18.49
N GLY A 96 13.63 11.02 -17.18
CA GLY A 96 14.58 11.44 -16.15
C GLY A 96 14.05 11.18 -14.73
N ALA A 97 14.88 11.43 -13.71
CA ALA A 97 14.50 11.29 -12.32
C ALA A 97 13.17 11.97 -12.04
N GLY A 98 12.17 11.25 -11.60
CA GLY A 98 10.74 11.57 -11.41
C GLY A 98 10.27 12.98 -11.12
N GLY A 99 11.06 14.00 -11.36
CA GLY A 99 10.72 15.42 -11.23
C GLY A 99 10.14 15.74 -9.84
N LEU A 100 8.99 16.43 -9.84
CA LEU A 100 8.31 16.85 -8.63
C LEU A 100 7.52 15.73 -7.93
N ILE A 101 7.28 14.56 -8.56
CA ILE A 101 6.45 13.49 -7.97
C ILE A 101 7.09 12.96 -6.67
N GLY A 102 8.40 12.73 -6.66
CA GLY A 102 9.11 12.25 -5.48
C GLY A 102 9.03 13.22 -4.28
N PRO A 103 9.47 14.48 -4.42
CA PRO A 103 9.32 15.50 -3.38
C PRO A 103 7.88 15.68 -2.90
N VAL A 104 6.92 15.84 -3.81
CA VAL A 104 5.50 16.01 -3.46
C VAL A 104 4.98 14.80 -2.68
N SER A 105 5.32 13.57 -3.10
CA SER A 105 4.90 12.36 -2.37
C SER A 105 5.51 12.30 -0.97
N ARG A 106 6.77 12.73 -0.77
CA ARG A 106 7.39 12.79 0.56
C ARG A 106 6.77 13.87 1.45
N LEU A 107 6.42 15.02 0.89
CA LEU A 107 5.67 16.05 1.62
C LEU A 107 4.28 15.55 2.01
N LEU A 108 3.55 14.91 1.10
CA LEU A 108 2.26 14.28 1.40
C LEU A 108 2.39 13.23 2.52
N ALA A 109 3.45 12.43 2.50
CA ALA A 109 3.71 11.45 3.57
C ALA A 109 3.96 12.14 4.93
N ALA A 110 4.71 13.23 4.97
CA ALA A 110 4.96 13.98 6.20
C ALA A 110 3.67 14.60 6.76
N THR A 111 2.77 15.08 5.89
CA THR A 111 1.46 15.59 6.33
C THR A 111 0.56 14.48 6.91
N LEU A 112 0.70 13.22 6.48
CA LEU A 112 0.01 12.08 7.13
C LEU A 112 0.54 11.81 8.54
N THR A 113 1.85 11.98 8.77
CA THR A 113 2.42 11.90 10.12
C THR A 113 1.90 13.06 10.99
N ALA A 114 1.80 14.27 10.44
CA ALA A 114 1.21 15.41 11.13
C ALA A 114 -0.27 15.16 11.48
N ALA A 115 -1.08 14.65 10.54
CA ALA A 115 -2.47 14.29 10.78
C ALA A 115 -2.63 13.21 11.86
N PHE A 116 -1.78 12.19 11.86
CA PHE A 116 -1.74 11.16 12.91
C PHE A 116 -1.48 11.75 14.29
N VAL A 117 -0.47 12.64 14.42
CA VAL A 117 -0.17 13.29 15.70
C VAL A 117 -1.31 14.23 16.12
N LEU A 118 -1.85 15.03 15.19
CA LEU A 118 -2.98 15.93 15.47
C LEU A 118 -4.23 15.17 15.92
N SER A 119 -4.52 14.00 15.36
CA SER A 119 -5.68 13.21 15.79
C SER A 119 -5.54 12.73 17.25
N ILE A 120 -4.31 12.38 17.69
CA ILE A 120 -4.05 11.98 19.06
C ILE A 120 -4.06 13.21 19.98
N VAL A 121 -3.49 14.34 19.56
CA VAL A 121 -3.57 15.64 20.27
C VAL A 121 -5.04 16.02 20.47
N GLY A 122 -5.87 15.89 19.44
CA GLY A 122 -7.31 16.15 19.52
C GLY A 122 -8.03 15.31 20.58
N VAL A 123 -7.69 14.03 20.67
CA VAL A 123 -8.28 13.17 21.70
C VAL A 123 -7.74 13.49 23.09
N THR A 124 -6.42 13.62 23.22
CA THR A 124 -5.78 13.66 24.55
C THR A 124 -5.67 15.07 25.10
N VAL A 125 -5.09 15.99 24.34
CA VAL A 125 -4.82 17.35 24.80
C VAL A 125 -6.08 18.21 24.69
N ASP A 126 -6.81 18.12 23.57
CA ASP A 126 -8.02 18.92 23.34
C ASP A 126 -9.24 18.34 24.06
N LEU A 127 -9.81 17.21 23.63
CA LEU A 127 -11.06 16.68 24.19
C LEU A 127 -10.92 16.32 25.69
N VAL A 128 -9.89 15.59 26.07
CA VAL A 128 -9.72 15.15 27.46
C VAL A 128 -9.14 16.28 28.32
N GLY A 129 -8.01 16.88 27.92
CA GLY A 129 -7.27 17.81 28.74
C GLY A 129 -7.85 19.21 28.82
N TRP A 130 -8.27 19.73 27.69
CA TRP A 130 -8.78 21.10 27.58
C TRP A 130 -10.28 21.18 27.85
N GLN A 131 -11.10 20.32 27.21
CA GLN A 131 -12.56 20.43 27.26
C GLN A 131 -13.18 19.64 28.42
N CYS A 132 -12.82 18.35 28.60
CA CYS A 132 -13.50 17.46 29.55
C CYS A 132 -13.00 17.64 31.00
N ALA A 133 -11.68 17.59 31.23
CA ALA A 133 -11.12 17.55 32.58
C ALA A 133 -11.51 18.76 33.47
N PRO A 134 -11.54 20.01 33.00
CA PRO A 134 -12.00 21.14 33.81
C PRO A 134 -13.51 21.16 34.03
N TYR A 135 -14.29 20.43 33.23
CA TYR A 135 -15.75 20.39 33.34
C TYR A 135 -16.20 19.23 34.24
N ARG A 136 -16.49 19.52 35.50
CA ARG A 136 -16.84 18.52 36.53
C ARG A 136 -17.90 17.50 36.11
N PRO A 137 -18.99 17.85 35.38
CA PRO A 137 -19.94 16.87 34.91
C PRO A 137 -19.35 15.85 33.93
N CYS A 138 -18.32 16.20 33.14
CA CYS A 138 -17.64 15.26 32.24
C CYS A 138 -16.87 14.19 33.00
N VAL A 139 -16.17 14.57 34.08
CA VAL A 139 -15.35 13.63 34.88
C VAL A 139 -16.16 12.87 35.92
N ARG A 140 -17.40 13.28 36.20
CA ARG A 140 -18.29 12.62 37.17
C ARG A 140 -18.56 11.17 36.75
N GLY A 141 -18.28 10.23 37.63
CA GLY A 141 -18.42 8.80 37.39
C GLY A 141 -17.26 8.18 36.58
N ARG A 142 -16.16 8.94 36.38
CA ARG A 142 -14.95 8.48 35.69
C ARG A 142 -13.72 8.68 36.59
N PRO A 143 -13.52 7.84 37.61
CA PRO A 143 -12.41 8.02 38.57
C PRO A 143 -11.02 8.03 37.91
N TYR A 144 -10.88 7.35 36.75
CA TYR A 144 -9.65 7.33 35.96
C TYR A 144 -9.34 8.68 35.26
N LEU A 145 -10.29 9.62 35.18
CA LEU A 145 -10.08 10.98 34.66
C LEU A 145 -10.13 12.04 35.77
N ALA A 146 -10.73 11.71 36.93
CA ALA A 146 -10.98 12.68 38.01
C ALA A 146 -9.67 13.35 38.50
N TRP A 147 -8.56 12.62 38.62
CA TRP A 147 -7.26 13.14 39.01
C TRP A 147 -6.71 14.22 38.06
N LEU A 148 -7.08 14.17 36.75
CA LEU A 148 -6.70 15.21 35.81
C LEU A 148 -7.39 16.54 36.08
N ALA A 149 -8.61 16.52 36.65
CA ALA A 149 -9.34 17.72 36.99
C ALA A 149 -8.66 18.51 38.14
N ASP A 150 -7.92 17.81 39.00
CA ASP A 150 -7.23 18.40 40.13
C ASP A 150 -5.86 18.99 39.74
N LEU A 151 -5.34 18.67 38.54
CA LEU A 151 -4.09 19.24 38.04
C LEU A 151 -4.31 20.64 37.46
N PRO A 152 -3.38 21.60 37.73
CA PRO A 152 -3.34 22.85 36.98
C PRO A 152 -3.28 22.64 35.48
N LEU A 153 -3.73 23.60 34.69
CA LEU A 153 -3.88 23.48 33.24
C LEU A 153 -2.57 23.05 32.55
N GLY A 154 -1.44 23.75 32.85
CA GLY A 154 -0.17 23.44 32.19
C GLY A 154 0.32 22.00 32.43
N PRO A 155 0.47 21.55 33.69
CA PRO A 155 0.83 20.17 34.01
C PRO A 155 -0.14 19.14 33.42
N ARG A 156 -1.45 19.43 33.37
CA ARG A 156 -2.46 18.56 32.76
C ARG A 156 -2.20 18.34 31.26
N LEU A 157 -2.02 19.43 30.51
CA LEU A 157 -1.73 19.35 29.07
C LEU A 157 -0.41 18.64 28.81
N ALA A 158 0.62 18.89 29.60
CA ALA A 158 1.93 18.25 29.50
C ALA A 158 1.83 16.71 29.70
N VAL A 159 1.13 16.26 30.74
CA VAL A 159 0.93 14.82 31.00
C VAL A 159 0.22 14.14 29.82
N LEU A 160 -0.84 14.76 29.32
CA LEU A 160 -1.61 14.19 28.19
C LEU A 160 -0.84 14.24 26.86
N ALA A 161 0.05 15.21 26.69
CA ALA A 161 0.94 15.29 25.53
C ALA A 161 2.03 14.19 25.49
N LEU A 162 2.23 13.44 26.58
CA LEU A 162 3.05 12.23 26.55
C LEU A 162 2.44 11.12 25.68
N LEU A 163 1.11 11.09 25.51
CA LEU A 163 0.44 10.07 24.69
C LEU A 163 0.77 10.18 23.20
N PRO A 164 0.70 11.36 22.54
CA PRO A 164 1.19 11.51 21.17
C PRO A 164 2.67 11.12 21.01
N ILE A 165 3.54 11.45 21.98
CA ILE A 165 4.94 11.04 21.96
C ILE A 165 5.06 9.52 22.07
N ALA A 166 4.32 8.88 22.98
CA ALA A 166 4.32 7.43 23.14
C ALA A 166 3.83 6.73 21.86
N ALA A 167 2.78 7.26 21.22
CA ALA A 167 2.27 6.73 19.95
C ALA A 167 3.30 6.86 18.81
N LEU A 168 3.98 8.00 18.70
CA LEU A 168 5.05 8.20 17.72
C LEU A 168 6.25 7.26 17.98
N ARG A 169 6.60 7.05 19.25
CA ARG A 169 7.64 6.09 19.67
C ARG A 169 7.23 4.65 19.38
N LEU A 170 5.96 4.31 19.59
CA LEU A 170 5.41 2.99 19.24
C LEU A 170 5.50 2.72 17.73
N LEU A 171 5.10 3.69 16.88
CA LEU A 171 5.26 3.58 15.43
C LEU A 171 6.73 3.38 15.03
N TRP A 172 7.63 4.13 15.65
CA TRP A 172 9.06 3.94 15.44
C TRP A 172 9.52 2.53 15.79
N TRP A 173 9.18 2.07 16.99
CA TRP A 173 9.57 0.75 17.48
C TRP A 173 9.01 -0.39 16.61
N LEU A 174 7.74 -0.29 16.20
CA LEU A 174 7.12 -1.25 15.27
C LEU A 174 7.86 -1.29 13.92
N GLY A 175 8.18 -0.14 13.38
CA GLY A 175 8.93 -0.02 12.12
C GLY A 175 10.35 -0.60 12.23
N GLU A 176 11.05 -0.38 13.34
CA GLU A 176 12.40 -0.90 13.55
C GLU A 176 12.44 -2.41 13.81
N ARG A 177 11.51 -2.91 14.63
CA ARG A 177 11.41 -4.35 14.92
C ARG A 177 11.08 -5.16 13.66
N SER A 178 10.21 -4.63 12.82
CA SER A 178 9.87 -5.28 11.55
C SER A 178 11.04 -5.28 10.57
N SER A 179 11.81 -4.19 10.46
CA SER A 179 12.92 -4.10 9.50
C SER A 179 14.07 -5.04 9.81
N ARG A 180 14.33 -5.35 11.08
CA ARG A 180 15.44 -6.27 11.46
C ARG A 180 15.31 -7.66 10.84
N VAL A 181 14.11 -8.15 10.56
CA VAL A 181 13.90 -9.44 9.90
C VAL A 181 14.28 -9.39 8.42
N PHE A 182 14.24 -8.21 7.81
CA PHE A 182 14.50 -8.01 6.38
C PHE A 182 15.92 -7.50 6.08
N GLU A 183 16.57 -6.85 7.03
CA GLU A 183 17.91 -6.24 6.89
C GLU A 183 19.07 -7.26 6.92
N ALA A 184 18.78 -8.56 7.03
CA ALA A 184 19.79 -9.60 7.29
C ALA A 184 20.81 -9.83 6.16
N PHE A 185 20.65 -9.21 4.98
CA PHE A 185 21.51 -9.49 3.82
C PHE A 185 22.08 -8.23 3.18
N PRO A 186 23.40 -8.05 3.16
CA PRO A 186 24.02 -7.01 2.34
C PRO A 186 23.70 -7.25 0.87
N ALA A 187 23.23 -6.23 0.18
CA ALA A 187 22.93 -6.28 -1.25
C ALA A 187 24.22 -6.54 -2.05
N GLY A 188 24.41 -7.77 -2.47
CA GLY A 188 25.47 -8.18 -3.38
C GLY A 188 25.02 -8.04 -4.84
N GLY A 189 24.73 -6.84 -5.32
CA GLY A 189 24.41 -6.59 -6.72
C GLY A 189 25.60 -5.95 -7.42
N GLN A 190 26.21 -6.64 -8.38
CA GLN A 190 27.12 -6.06 -9.37
C GLN A 190 26.31 -5.49 -10.55
N GLY A 191 25.40 -4.56 -10.29
CA GLY A 191 24.68 -3.88 -11.36
C GLY A 191 25.53 -2.80 -12.04
N ARG A 192 25.21 -2.48 -13.28
CA ARG A 192 25.88 -1.44 -14.09
C ARG A 192 25.81 -0.08 -13.40
N SER A 193 26.96 0.46 -13.00
CA SER A 193 27.09 1.86 -12.57
C SER A 193 26.95 2.77 -13.80
N GLY A 194 25.77 3.38 -13.97
CA GLY A 194 25.58 4.33 -15.08
C GLY A 194 24.14 4.54 -15.52
N GLY A 195 23.14 3.93 -14.88
CA GLY A 195 21.73 4.10 -15.21
C GLY A 195 21.01 5.20 -14.40
N ALA A 196 19.84 5.64 -14.87
CA ALA A 196 18.97 6.58 -14.17
C ALA A 196 18.66 6.08 -12.74
N GLU A 197 18.53 7.01 -11.79
CA GLU A 197 18.37 6.71 -10.34
C GLU A 197 17.20 5.77 -9.96
N ASP A 198 16.33 5.47 -10.89
CA ASP A 198 15.03 4.85 -10.67
C ASP A 198 14.83 3.50 -11.40
N ARG A 199 15.91 2.80 -11.80
CA ARG A 199 15.80 1.50 -12.50
C ARG A 199 15.91 0.33 -11.54
N LEU A 200 15.14 -0.75 -11.80
CA LEU A 200 15.13 -1.98 -11.00
C LEU A 200 16.49 -2.72 -11.05
N ASP A 201 17.27 -2.56 -12.10
CA ASP A 201 18.58 -3.18 -12.28
C ASP A 201 19.72 -2.47 -11.53
N ARG A 202 19.42 -1.34 -10.87
CA ARG A 202 20.43 -0.58 -10.13
C ARG A 202 20.90 -1.33 -8.88
N PRO A 203 22.23 -1.39 -8.62
CA PRO A 203 22.76 -1.90 -7.37
C PRO A 203 22.19 -1.15 -6.17
N GLY A 204 21.75 -1.89 -5.15
CA GLY A 204 21.17 -1.31 -3.95
C GLY A 204 19.75 -0.77 -4.10
N PHE A 205 19.06 -1.02 -5.22
CA PHE A 205 17.63 -0.65 -5.36
C PHE A 205 16.78 -1.25 -4.24
N TRP A 206 17.06 -2.47 -3.86
CA TRP A 206 16.38 -3.21 -2.78
C TRP A 206 17.00 -3.00 -1.40
N ASN A 207 17.83 -1.96 -1.20
CA ASN A 207 18.42 -1.62 0.10
C ASN A 207 18.15 -0.15 0.45
N ASP A 208 17.09 0.09 1.19
CA ASP A 208 16.65 1.44 1.56
C ASP A 208 17.01 1.84 3.00
N ALA A 209 17.79 1.07 3.72
CA ALA A 209 18.06 1.28 5.16
C ALA A 209 18.44 2.73 5.51
N LEU A 210 19.35 3.35 4.74
CA LEU A 210 19.78 4.74 4.96
C LEU A 210 18.68 5.76 4.61
N VAL A 211 17.92 5.52 3.52
CA VAL A 211 16.80 6.37 3.11
C VAL A 211 15.72 6.35 4.18
N VAL A 212 15.35 5.16 4.66
CA VAL A 212 14.37 4.97 5.73
C VAL A 212 14.84 5.60 7.03
N GLN A 213 16.12 5.49 7.40
CA GLN A 213 16.66 6.11 8.60
C GLN A 213 16.58 7.65 8.54
N ARG A 214 16.90 8.26 7.40
CA ARG A 214 16.76 9.70 7.18
C ARG A 214 15.30 10.14 7.24
N LEU A 215 14.41 9.48 6.49
CA LEU A 215 12.98 9.78 6.50
C LEU A 215 12.38 9.64 7.90
N ARG A 216 12.77 8.61 8.65
CA ARG A 216 12.31 8.37 10.02
C ARG A 216 12.69 9.53 10.94
N ALA A 217 13.91 10.05 10.83
CA ALA A 217 14.32 11.21 11.62
C ALA A 217 13.50 12.46 11.28
N ILE A 218 13.24 12.71 9.99
CA ILE A 218 12.43 13.85 9.54
C ILE A 218 10.98 13.71 10.01
N HIS A 219 10.34 12.56 9.84
CA HIS A 219 8.95 12.33 10.24
C HIS A 219 8.76 12.42 11.76
N VAL A 220 9.73 11.95 12.55
CA VAL A 220 9.71 12.15 14.01
C VAL A 220 9.83 13.63 14.37
N ALA A 221 10.74 14.36 13.70
CA ALA A 221 10.87 15.81 13.92
C ALA A 221 9.59 16.56 13.51
N VAL A 222 8.92 16.16 12.42
CA VAL A 222 7.62 16.71 12.03
C VAL A 222 6.56 16.41 13.09
N GLY A 223 6.47 15.16 13.56
CA GLY A 223 5.48 14.78 14.58
C GLY A 223 5.68 15.53 15.91
N LEU A 224 6.91 15.63 16.39
CA LEU A 224 7.25 16.42 17.58
C LEU A 224 6.98 17.90 17.36
N GLY A 225 7.40 18.47 16.23
CA GLY A 225 7.17 19.88 15.91
C GLY A 225 5.69 20.24 15.82
N VAL A 226 4.83 19.36 15.30
CA VAL A 226 3.37 19.57 15.28
C VAL A 226 2.78 19.54 16.68
N LEU A 227 3.22 18.62 17.55
CA LEU A 227 2.83 18.58 18.95
C LEU A 227 3.26 19.87 19.68
N ASP A 228 4.52 20.25 19.53
CA ASP A 228 5.09 21.44 20.17
C ASP A 228 4.38 22.72 19.68
N ALA A 229 4.07 22.81 18.38
CA ALA A 229 3.30 23.94 17.83
C ALA A 229 1.88 24.01 18.41
N SER A 230 1.23 22.86 18.64
CA SER A 230 -0.11 22.81 19.26
C SER A 230 -0.08 23.28 20.73
N LEU A 231 0.92 22.85 21.51
CA LEU A 231 1.07 23.23 22.90
C LEU A 231 1.44 24.72 23.04
N LEU A 232 2.45 25.17 22.31
CA LEU A 232 2.92 26.56 22.37
C LEU A 232 1.91 27.54 21.80
N GLY A 233 1.17 27.14 20.72
CA GLY A 233 0.08 27.94 20.16
C GLY A 233 -1.03 28.20 21.17
N ALA A 234 -1.44 27.17 21.92
CA ALA A 234 -2.40 27.30 23.01
C ALA A 234 -1.85 28.21 24.13
N GLN A 235 -0.60 28.04 24.51
CA GLN A 235 0.08 28.89 25.55
C GLN A 235 0.13 30.36 25.13
N ILE A 236 0.51 30.67 23.90
CA ILE A 236 0.56 32.03 23.36
C ILE A 236 -0.81 32.70 23.39
N HIS A 237 -1.85 31.95 23.15
CA HIS A 237 -3.23 32.44 23.17
C HIS A 237 -3.66 32.80 24.60
N ILE A 238 -3.24 32.01 25.60
CA ILE A 238 -3.58 32.22 27.00
C ILE A 238 -2.69 33.32 27.62
N TYR A 239 -1.38 33.18 27.44
CA TYR A 239 -0.36 34.11 27.97
C TYR A 239 0.72 34.37 26.92
N SER A 240 0.61 35.50 26.25
CA SER A 240 1.56 35.93 25.24
C SER A 240 2.88 36.39 25.87
N THR A 241 3.87 35.50 25.94
CA THR A 241 5.21 35.83 26.43
C THR A 241 6.26 35.78 25.32
N PRO A 242 7.34 36.56 25.40
CA PRO A 242 8.44 36.53 24.43
C PRO A 242 9.06 35.13 24.28
N ILE A 243 9.19 34.38 25.40
CA ILE A 243 9.76 33.01 25.38
C ILE A 243 8.90 32.07 24.57
N ALA A 244 7.57 32.09 24.76
CA ALA A 244 6.66 31.26 24.00
C ALA A 244 6.75 31.54 22.50
N HIS A 245 6.84 32.83 22.11
CA HIS A 245 6.99 33.21 20.72
C HIS A 245 8.33 32.75 20.11
N VAL A 246 9.43 32.89 20.85
CA VAL A 246 10.74 32.40 20.39
C VAL A 246 10.73 30.89 20.18
N LEU A 247 10.19 30.12 21.13
CA LEU A 247 10.07 28.66 20.99
C LEU A 247 9.16 28.29 19.84
N PHE A 248 8.02 28.95 19.66
CA PHE A 248 7.08 28.72 18.57
C PHE A 248 7.71 28.99 17.20
N VAL A 249 8.45 30.10 17.07
CA VAL A 249 9.20 30.40 15.83
C VAL A 249 10.29 29.34 15.58
N ALA A 250 11.01 28.92 16.61
CA ALA A 250 12.04 27.88 16.50
C ALA A 250 11.42 26.53 16.01
N VAL A 251 10.23 26.17 16.48
CA VAL A 251 9.48 24.99 16.00
C VAL A 251 9.10 25.14 14.53
N TRP A 252 8.62 26.30 14.10
CA TRP A 252 8.30 26.55 12.70
C TRP A 252 9.53 26.52 11.78
N VAL A 253 10.68 27.01 12.26
CA VAL A 253 11.97 26.90 11.55
C VAL A 253 12.37 25.43 11.40
N LEU A 254 12.20 24.60 12.45
CA LEU A 254 12.42 23.16 12.38
C LEU A 254 11.51 22.48 11.32
N LEU A 255 10.22 22.82 11.33
CA LEU A 255 9.25 22.28 10.34
C LEU A 255 9.61 22.70 8.90
N ALA A 256 10.00 23.96 8.70
CA ALA A 256 10.47 24.46 7.40
C ALA A 256 11.76 23.72 6.95
N ALA A 257 12.70 23.49 7.86
CA ALA A 257 13.89 22.70 7.57
C ALA A 257 13.53 21.24 7.16
N CYS A 258 12.53 20.63 7.82
CA CYS A 258 12.03 19.31 7.43
C CYS A 258 11.44 19.31 6.03
N VAL A 259 10.66 20.33 5.66
CA VAL A 259 10.11 20.51 4.29
C VAL A 259 11.25 20.58 3.26
N VAL A 260 12.27 21.40 3.51
CA VAL A 260 13.44 21.52 2.62
C VAL A 260 14.15 20.16 2.50
N LEU A 261 14.38 19.47 3.60
CA LEU A 261 15.05 18.17 3.59
C LEU A 261 14.25 17.10 2.81
N LEU A 262 12.91 17.15 2.86
CA LEU A 262 12.05 16.25 2.08
C LEU A 262 12.07 16.56 0.57
N CYS A 263 12.27 17.80 0.20
CA CYS A 263 12.41 18.19 -1.21
C CYS A 263 13.75 17.78 -1.80
N LEU A 264 14.80 17.66 -0.99
CA LEU A 264 16.12 17.25 -1.45
C LEU A 264 16.16 15.76 -1.78
N PRO A 265 16.84 15.36 -2.89
CA PRO A 265 16.99 13.95 -3.23
C PRO A 265 17.75 13.21 -2.11
N ALA A 266 17.26 12.04 -1.75
CA ALA A 266 17.99 11.15 -0.87
C ALA A 266 19.14 10.53 -1.67
N ARG A 267 20.37 10.95 -1.42
CA ARG A 267 21.56 10.33 -2.04
C ARG A 267 21.69 8.91 -1.50
N ARG A 268 21.57 7.93 -2.39
CA ARG A 268 21.88 6.53 -2.09
C ARG A 268 23.40 6.36 -2.18
N PRO A 269 24.05 5.61 -1.28
CA PRO A 269 25.49 5.35 -1.39
C PRO A 269 25.74 4.36 -2.53
N VAL A 270 25.95 4.85 -3.74
CA VAL A 270 26.35 4.04 -4.91
C VAL A 270 27.85 3.98 -5.06
N ASP A 271 28.58 4.92 -4.48
CA ASP A 271 29.99 5.13 -4.72
C ASP A 271 30.82 4.94 -3.45
N GLY A 272 31.16 3.70 -3.12
CA GLY A 272 32.26 3.35 -2.21
C GLY A 272 32.10 3.74 -0.72
N PRO A 273 32.91 3.17 0.17
CA PRO A 273 32.81 3.34 1.63
C PRO A 273 33.22 4.71 2.16
N GLY A 274 33.45 5.73 1.31
CA GLY A 274 34.07 7.00 1.71
C GLY A 274 33.15 8.19 2.02
N ARG A 275 31.83 8.13 1.75
CA ARG A 275 30.92 9.30 1.89
C ARG A 275 29.78 9.16 2.91
N GLY A 276 29.87 8.20 3.84
CA GLY A 276 28.85 7.95 4.87
C GLY A 276 28.74 8.94 6.06
N PRO A 277 29.77 9.71 6.48
CA PRO A 277 29.69 10.44 7.74
C PRO A 277 28.81 11.70 7.74
N VAL A 278 28.61 12.35 6.58
CA VAL A 278 27.93 13.65 6.52
C VAL A 278 26.42 13.51 6.73
N ASP A 279 25.78 12.47 6.14
CA ASP A 279 24.34 12.23 6.30
C ASP A 279 23.98 11.80 7.72
N LEU A 280 24.82 11.01 8.39
CA LEU A 280 24.59 10.58 9.77
C LEU A 280 24.70 11.72 10.78
N ARG A 281 25.58 12.71 10.54
CA ARG A 281 25.70 13.90 11.39
C ARG A 281 24.46 14.79 11.26
N GLY A 282 23.98 15.03 10.03
CA GLY A 282 22.77 15.80 9.78
C GLY A 282 21.51 15.16 10.42
N ILE A 283 21.35 13.84 10.27
CA ILE A 283 20.29 13.07 10.92
C ILE A 283 20.36 13.18 12.45
N ARG A 284 21.55 13.07 13.02
CA ARG A 284 21.75 13.22 14.48
C ARG A 284 21.42 14.63 14.95
N ALA A 285 21.90 15.65 14.25
CA ALA A 285 21.62 17.06 14.56
C ALA A 285 20.11 17.34 14.56
N LEU A 286 19.40 16.92 13.50
CA LEU A 286 17.95 17.07 13.41
C LEU A 286 17.21 16.42 14.58
N ARG A 287 17.60 15.19 14.95
CA ARG A 287 16.99 14.48 16.09
C ARG A 287 17.26 15.18 17.43
N VAL A 288 18.49 15.64 17.64
CA VAL A 288 18.86 16.38 18.85
C VAL A 288 18.05 17.68 18.93
N THR A 289 18.02 18.47 17.85
CA THR A 289 17.27 19.73 17.80
C THR A 289 15.77 19.51 18.08
N ALA A 290 15.14 18.54 17.41
CA ALA A 290 13.72 18.23 17.63
C ALA A 290 13.44 17.82 19.09
N ASN A 291 14.22 16.89 19.66
CA ASN A 291 14.05 16.48 21.05
C ASN A 291 14.29 17.63 22.02
N THR A 292 15.30 18.49 21.81
CA THR A 292 15.59 19.63 22.66
C THR A 292 14.45 20.63 22.65
N LEU A 293 13.90 20.96 21.46
CA LEU A 293 12.73 21.84 21.34
C LEU A 293 11.52 21.27 22.07
N THR A 294 11.26 19.97 21.91
CA THR A 294 10.16 19.31 22.63
C THR A 294 10.35 19.39 24.17
N VAL A 295 11.56 19.13 24.66
CA VAL A 295 11.84 19.26 26.11
C VAL A 295 11.62 20.71 26.60
N LEU A 296 12.05 21.70 25.83
CA LEU A 296 11.84 23.11 26.16
C LEU A 296 10.36 23.50 26.10
N ALA A 297 9.63 23.06 25.08
CA ALA A 297 8.19 23.30 24.97
C ALA A 297 7.42 22.66 26.13
N PHE A 298 7.77 21.43 26.50
CA PHE A 298 7.20 20.75 27.66
C PHE A 298 7.53 21.50 28.98
N GLY A 299 8.80 21.84 29.20
CA GLY A 299 9.23 22.58 30.38
C GLY A 299 8.49 23.91 30.52
N TYR A 300 8.24 24.58 29.39
CA TYR A 300 7.42 25.79 29.35
C TYR A 300 5.94 25.52 29.64
N THR A 301 5.37 24.41 29.08
CA THR A 301 3.96 24.02 29.26
C THR A 301 3.66 23.63 30.71
N VAL A 302 4.61 23.05 31.45
CA VAL A 302 4.43 22.62 32.86
C VAL A 302 4.29 23.82 33.81
N VAL A 303 4.69 25.03 33.42
CA VAL A 303 4.52 26.23 34.27
C VAL A 303 3.03 26.40 34.62
N PRO A 304 2.66 26.51 35.91
CA PRO A 304 1.27 26.65 36.32
C PRO A 304 0.67 27.91 35.69
N LEU A 305 -0.48 27.71 35.01
CA LEU A 305 -1.29 28.80 34.50
C LEU A 305 -2.56 28.91 35.32
N GLU A 306 -3.02 30.16 35.53
CA GLU A 306 -4.32 30.38 36.17
C GLU A 306 -5.43 29.70 35.38
N PRO A 307 -6.39 29.05 36.07
CA PRO A 307 -7.48 28.36 35.39
C PRO A 307 -8.35 29.42 34.68
N GLN A 308 -8.32 29.41 33.36
CA GLN A 308 -9.34 30.07 32.56
C GLN A 308 -10.52 29.09 32.35
N PRO A 309 -11.76 29.57 32.39
CA PRO A 309 -12.89 28.72 32.05
C PRO A 309 -12.69 28.24 30.60
N PRO A 310 -12.63 26.92 30.38
CA PRO A 310 -12.47 26.39 29.03
C PRO A 310 -13.78 26.63 28.25
N HIS A 311 -13.68 27.43 27.22
CA HIS A 311 -14.74 27.59 26.26
C HIS A 311 -14.22 27.11 24.89
N GLY A 312 -14.95 26.16 24.26
CA GLY A 312 -14.60 25.65 22.95
C GLY A 312 -13.38 24.73 22.93
N GLN A 313 -12.79 24.64 21.77
CA GLN A 313 -11.62 23.80 21.48
C GLN A 313 -10.31 24.41 21.98
N LEU A 314 -9.26 23.55 22.04
CA LEU A 314 -7.88 24.01 22.27
C LEU A 314 -7.52 25.11 21.26
N PRO A 315 -7.05 26.30 21.71
CA PRO A 315 -6.76 27.42 20.82
C PRO A 315 -5.82 27.03 19.67
N GLY A 316 -6.20 27.34 18.44
CA GLY A 316 -5.44 27.05 17.23
C GLY A 316 -5.57 25.62 16.69
N TYR A 317 -6.22 24.70 17.41
CA TYR A 317 -6.30 23.29 17.00
C TYR A 317 -7.14 23.11 15.71
N GLU A 318 -8.38 23.62 15.66
CA GLU A 318 -9.23 23.57 14.45
C GLU A 318 -8.53 24.21 13.23
N GLY A 319 -7.96 25.41 13.42
CA GLY A 319 -7.20 26.09 12.36
C GLY A 319 -5.98 25.28 11.88
N GLY A 320 -5.30 24.59 12.79
CA GLY A 320 -4.19 23.69 12.46
C GLY A 320 -4.62 22.48 11.63
N VAL A 321 -5.74 21.85 11.98
CA VAL A 321 -6.32 20.73 11.20
C VAL A 321 -6.78 21.20 9.83
N ALA A 322 -7.50 22.32 9.74
CA ALA A 322 -7.97 22.90 8.48
C ALA A 322 -6.82 23.33 7.57
N ALA A 323 -5.77 23.95 8.11
CA ALA A 323 -4.57 24.31 7.37
C ALA A 323 -3.85 23.06 6.82
N LEU A 324 -3.75 22.00 7.61
CA LEU A 324 -3.16 20.75 7.16
C LEU A 324 -3.94 20.13 6.00
N VAL A 325 -5.27 20.09 6.07
CA VAL A 325 -6.14 19.63 4.97
C VAL A 325 -5.92 20.46 3.72
N THR A 326 -5.82 21.77 3.87
CA THR A 326 -5.58 22.70 2.73
C THR A 326 -4.23 22.44 2.06
N VAL A 327 -3.16 22.24 2.85
CA VAL A 327 -1.84 21.87 2.31
C VAL A 327 -1.90 20.53 1.59
N GLN A 328 -2.61 19.55 2.12
CA GLN A 328 -2.78 18.25 1.49
C GLN A 328 -3.58 18.34 0.19
N ALA A 329 -4.63 19.15 0.14
CA ALA A 329 -5.39 19.43 -1.07
C ALA A 329 -4.49 19.99 -2.17
N ALA A 330 -3.70 21.02 -1.84
CA ALA A 330 -2.75 21.64 -2.76
C ALA A 330 -1.70 20.63 -3.27
N LEU A 331 -1.09 19.86 -2.37
CA LEU A 331 -0.09 18.86 -2.74
C LEU A 331 -0.69 17.73 -3.59
N LEU A 332 -1.91 17.27 -3.29
CA LEU A 332 -2.61 16.27 -4.10
C LEU A 332 -2.95 16.80 -5.49
N ALA A 333 -3.39 18.06 -5.60
CA ALA A 333 -3.63 18.73 -6.87
C ALA A 333 -2.33 18.86 -7.70
N VAL A 334 -1.21 19.24 -7.07
CA VAL A 334 0.11 19.29 -7.70
C VAL A 334 0.55 17.90 -8.15
N LEU A 335 0.34 16.86 -7.35
CA LEU A 335 0.64 15.47 -7.73
C LEU A 335 -0.20 15.04 -8.95
N ALA A 336 -1.48 15.34 -8.96
CA ALA A 336 -2.37 15.03 -10.07
C ALA A 336 -1.96 15.80 -11.35
N ALA A 337 -1.67 17.10 -11.24
CA ALA A 337 -1.24 17.94 -12.36
C ALA A 337 0.11 17.48 -12.93
N THR A 338 1.10 17.18 -12.09
CA THR A 338 2.41 16.70 -12.53
C THR A 338 2.32 15.34 -13.19
N THR A 339 1.52 14.43 -12.64
CA THR A 339 1.28 13.10 -13.21
C THR A 339 0.56 13.21 -14.57
N LEU A 340 -0.44 14.08 -14.68
CA LEU A 340 -1.16 14.34 -15.93
C LEU A 340 -0.24 14.96 -16.99
N HIS A 341 0.63 15.88 -16.59
CA HIS A 341 1.63 16.48 -17.49
C HIS A 341 2.61 15.44 -18.02
N GLN A 342 3.13 14.58 -17.16
CA GLN A 342 4.04 13.48 -17.57
C GLN A 342 3.34 12.49 -18.49
N ARG A 343 2.08 12.13 -18.19
CA ARG A 343 1.25 11.32 -19.08
C ARG A 343 1.14 11.86 -20.49
N ARG A 344 0.91 13.17 -20.64
CA ARG A 344 0.79 13.82 -21.97
C ARG A 344 2.08 13.74 -22.79
N ARG A 345 3.22 13.57 -22.13
CA ARG A 345 4.55 13.40 -22.76
C ARG A 345 4.92 11.93 -23.01
N SER A 346 4.15 10.98 -22.49
CA SER A 346 4.38 9.54 -22.71
C SER A 346 3.88 9.12 -24.08
N HIS A 347 4.66 8.28 -24.78
CA HIS A 347 4.34 7.81 -26.14
C HIS A 347 3.15 6.83 -26.18
N ASN A 348 2.78 6.18 -25.07
CA ASN A 348 1.63 5.27 -25.02
C ASN A 348 0.81 5.42 -23.72
N PRO A 349 0.02 6.50 -23.58
CA PRO A 349 -0.77 6.74 -22.36
C PRO A 349 -1.94 5.76 -22.17
N ALA A 350 -2.39 5.09 -23.22
CA ALA A 350 -3.51 4.14 -23.15
C ALA A 350 -3.13 2.81 -22.50
N ALA A 351 -1.85 2.45 -22.46
CA ALA A 351 -1.36 1.22 -21.88
C ALA A 351 -1.34 1.23 -20.35
N SER A 352 -1.33 2.41 -19.71
CA SER A 352 -1.24 2.52 -18.25
C SER A 352 -2.61 2.45 -17.57
N TRP A 353 -2.66 1.84 -16.38
CA TRP A 353 -3.85 1.78 -15.54
C TRP A 353 -4.26 3.20 -15.12
N LEU A 354 -5.57 3.44 -15.00
CA LEU A 354 -6.11 4.76 -14.69
C LEU A 354 -5.60 5.86 -15.63
N SER A 355 -5.21 5.47 -16.84
CA SER A 355 -4.58 6.40 -17.79
C SER A 355 -3.36 7.13 -17.20
N GLY A 356 -2.57 6.46 -16.35
CA GLY A 356 -1.39 7.03 -15.70
C GLY A 356 -1.67 7.88 -14.45
N LEU A 357 -2.90 7.91 -13.95
CA LEU A 357 -3.29 8.66 -12.73
C LEU A 357 -3.30 7.78 -11.46
N ALA A 358 -2.63 6.63 -11.47
CA ALA A 358 -2.61 5.73 -10.31
C ALA A 358 -1.93 6.37 -9.08
N ALA A 359 -0.87 7.14 -9.26
CA ALA A 359 -0.17 7.83 -8.17
C ALA A 359 -1.11 8.75 -7.34
N PRO A 360 -1.81 9.71 -7.93
CA PRO A 360 -2.75 10.55 -7.16
C PRO A 360 -3.95 9.77 -6.61
N VAL A 361 -4.39 8.66 -7.23
CA VAL A 361 -5.44 7.79 -6.69
C VAL A 361 -4.97 7.13 -5.39
N PHE A 362 -3.76 6.56 -5.34
CA PHE A 362 -3.22 5.99 -4.10
C PHE A 362 -3.01 7.04 -3.01
N ALA A 363 -2.53 8.24 -3.37
CA ALA A 363 -2.40 9.34 -2.42
C ALA A 363 -3.76 9.78 -1.86
N ALA A 364 -4.79 9.92 -2.71
CA ALA A 364 -6.15 10.24 -2.28
C ALA A 364 -6.74 9.16 -1.37
N ALA A 365 -6.50 7.87 -1.68
CA ALA A 365 -6.93 6.76 -0.84
C ALA A 365 -6.21 6.76 0.52
N ALA A 366 -4.91 7.13 0.55
CA ALA A 366 -4.17 7.30 1.80
C ALA A 366 -4.78 8.38 2.70
N PHE A 367 -5.17 9.52 2.13
CA PHE A 367 -5.84 10.59 2.88
C PHE A 367 -7.23 10.18 3.35
N ALA A 368 -8.04 9.59 2.47
CA ALA A 368 -9.38 9.12 2.85
C ALA A 368 -9.30 8.13 4.03
N ALA A 369 -8.35 7.21 4.02
CA ALA A 369 -8.13 6.28 5.12
C ALA A 369 -7.63 7.00 6.39
N ALA A 370 -6.67 7.93 6.29
CA ALA A 370 -6.15 8.67 7.43
C ALA A 370 -7.22 9.54 8.10
N TYR A 371 -7.98 10.29 7.31
CA TYR A 371 -9.09 11.10 7.85
C TYR A 371 -10.23 10.26 8.36
N GLY A 372 -10.52 9.12 7.73
CA GLY A 372 -11.46 8.14 8.24
C GLY A 372 -11.07 7.65 9.64
N TYR A 373 -9.81 7.29 9.84
CA TYR A 373 -9.30 6.88 11.17
C TYR A 373 -9.31 8.04 12.18
N SER A 374 -8.88 9.23 11.77
CA SER A 374 -8.87 10.42 12.64
C SER A 374 -10.29 10.81 13.07
N ALA A 375 -11.22 10.87 12.14
CA ALA A 375 -12.62 11.18 12.41
C ALA A 375 -13.25 10.12 13.33
N ALA A 376 -13.08 8.82 13.01
CA ALA A 376 -13.57 7.73 13.85
C ALA A 376 -13.02 7.81 15.28
N LEU A 377 -11.72 8.07 15.43
CA LEU A 377 -11.08 8.17 16.73
C LEU A 377 -11.61 9.37 17.53
N VAL A 378 -11.54 10.57 16.95
CA VAL A 378 -11.87 11.82 17.65
C VAL A 378 -13.36 11.88 18.01
N TYR A 379 -14.25 11.55 17.04
CA TYR A 379 -15.69 11.60 17.29
C TYR A 379 -16.18 10.46 18.19
N ARG A 380 -15.60 9.25 18.13
CA ARG A 380 -15.99 8.18 19.07
C ARG A 380 -15.53 8.46 20.49
N VAL A 381 -14.40 9.14 20.66
CA VAL A 381 -13.99 9.57 22.00
C VAL A 381 -14.86 10.73 22.50
N ALA A 382 -15.21 11.69 21.65
CA ALA A 382 -16.15 12.74 22.00
C ALA A 382 -17.51 12.16 22.43
N ASP A 383 -18.09 11.26 21.61
CA ASP A 383 -19.33 10.53 21.87
C ASP A 383 -19.31 9.75 23.22
N PHE A 384 -18.16 9.11 23.51
CA PHE A 384 -17.98 8.44 24.80
C PHE A 384 -17.90 9.41 25.99
N LEU A 385 -17.27 10.56 25.80
CA LEU A 385 -17.09 11.56 26.87
C LEU A 385 -18.37 12.36 27.13
N ASP A 386 -19.16 12.67 26.10
CA ASP A 386 -20.43 13.40 26.21
C ASP A 386 -21.66 12.49 26.38
N ARG A 387 -21.44 11.19 26.60
CA ARG A 387 -22.48 10.18 26.88
C ARG A 387 -23.45 9.91 25.71
N GLY A 388 -22.94 10.00 24.49
CA GLY A 388 -23.69 9.70 23.29
C GLY A 388 -24.29 10.92 22.58
N GLU A 389 -24.09 12.12 23.14
CA GLU A 389 -24.45 13.37 22.45
C GLU A 389 -23.24 13.86 21.62
N ILE A 390 -23.35 13.79 20.31
CA ILE A 390 -22.36 14.42 19.43
C ILE A 390 -22.73 15.87 19.22
N PRO A 391 -21.84 16.84 19.51
CA PRO A 391 -22.10 18.25 19.27
C PRO A 391 -22.50 18.49 17.82
N ASN A 392 -23.69 18.97 17.64
CA ASN A 392 -24.27 19.27 16.34
C ASN A 392 -25.01 20.60 16.44
N PRO A 393 -24.75 21.60 15.58
CA PRO A 393 -25.45 22.88 15.57
C PRO A 393 -26.97 22.74 15.48
N ALA A 394 -27.49 21.67 14.86
CA ALA A 394 -28.90 21.38 14.75
C ALA A 394 -29.48 20.59 15.95
N ARG A 395 -28.64 20.10 16.85
CA ARG A 395 -29.04 19.37 18.06
C ARG A 395 -28.27 19.93 19.24
N PRO A 396 -28.81 20.88 20.01
CA PRO A 396 -28.16 21.38 21.22
C PRO A 396 -27.93 20.20 22.18
N ASN A 397 -26.81 20.23 22.88
CA ASN A 397 -26.49 19.23 23.89
C ASN A 397 -27.62 19.02 24.88
N ALA A 398 -27.83 17.76 25.28
CA ALA A 398 -28.82 17.49 26.34
C ALA A 398 -28.50 18.27 27.62
N PRO A 399 -29.47 18.70 28.40
CA PRO A 399 -29.22 19.42 29.64
C PRO A 399 -28.25 18.66 30.56
N GLY A 400 -27.12 19.28 30.91
CA GLY A 400 -26.10 18.67 31.75
C GLY A 400 -25.07 17.78 31.02
N ALA A 401 -25.13 17.65 29.70
CA ALA A 401 -24.06 17.03 28.88
C ALA A 401 -22.86 17.98 28.76
N PRO A 402 -21.63 17.46 28.70
CA PRO A 402 -20.45 18.28 28.48
C PRO A 402 -20.47 18.88 27.06
N PRO A 403 -20.14 20.19 26.93
CA PRO A 403 -20.11 20.87 25.63
C PRO A 403 -18.81 20.52 24.91
N LEU A 404 -18.66 19.30 24.42
CA LEU A 404 -17.49 18.88 23.67
C LEU A 404 -17.62 19.27 22.21
N GLU A 405 -16.58 19.90 21.66
CA GLU A 405 -16.50 20.42 20.31
C GLU A 405 -15.34 19.78 19.55
N PRO A 406 -15.50 18.57 18.95
CA PRO A 406 -14.50 18.00 18.09
C PRO A 406 -14.37 18.84 16.78
N PRO A 407 -13.20 18.83 16.09
CA PRO A 407 -12.99 19.62 14.89
C PRO A 407 -14.03 19.36 13.80
N VAL A 408 -14.67 20.40 13.33
CA VAL A 408 -15.69 20.35 12.28
C VAL A 408 -15.09 19.86 10.96
N THR A 409 -13.81 20.16 10.73
CA THR A 409 -13.03 19.69 9.56
C THR A 409 -13.11 18.17 9.38
N TYR A 410 -12.99 17.38 10.45
CA TYR A 410 -13.11 15.90 10.37
C TYR A 410 -14.51 15.46 9.98
N ARG A 411 -15.53 16.19 10.38
CA ARG A 411 -16.91 15.91 10.04
C ARG A 411 -17.17 16.06 8.54
N TRP A 412 -16.72 17.16 7.96
CA TRP A 412 -16.84 17.40 6.52
C TRP A 412 -15.97 16.43 5.70
N ALA A 413 -14.78 16.12 6.17
CA ALA A 413 -13.92 15.11 5.55
C ALA A 413 -14.57 13.72 5.56
N ALA A 414 -15.25 13.35 6.65
CA ALA A 414 -15.99 12.09 6.76
C ALA A 414 -17.17 12.03 5.78
N LEU A 415 -17.93 13.11 5.65
CA LEU A 415 -19.03 13.21 4.68
C LEU A 415 -18.53 13.11 3.25
N ALA A 416 -17.46 13.84 2.91
CA ALA A 416 -16.83 13.77 1.59
C ALA A 416 -16.33 12.36 1.25
N GLY A 417 -15.72 11.69 2.23
CA GLY A 417 -15.28 10.31 2.11
C GLY A 417 -16.45 9.34 1.87
N LEU A 418 -17.53 9.48 2.62
CA LEU A 418 -18.75 8.69 2.44
C LEU A 418 -19.34 8.87 1.04
N VAL A 419 -19.49 10.12 0.60
CA VAL A 419 -19.98 10.45 -0.76
C VAL A 419 -19.10 9.81 -1.81
N ALA A 420 -17.77 9.93 -1.69
CA ALA A 420 -16.82 9.33 -2.63
C ALA A 420 -16.97 7.80 -2.70
N VAL A 421 -17.06 7.13 -1.54
CA VAL A 421 -17.22 5.65 -1.47
C VAL A 421 -18.56 5.22 -2.09
N LEU A 422 -19.66 5.92 -1.82
CA LEU A 422 -20.96 5.61 -2.38
C LEU A 422 -20.95 5.75 -3.91
N PHE A 423 -20.40 6.83 -4.44
CA PHE A 423 -20.30 7.03 -5.88
C PHE A 423 -19.39 5.99 -6.55
N VAL A 424 -18.28 5.60 -5.90
CA VAL A 424 -17.43 4.50 -6.38
C VAL A 424 -18.21 3.19 -6.43
N ALA A 425 -18.96 2.86 -5.38
CA ALA A 425 -19.80 1.67 -5.33
C ALA A 425 -20.83 1.67 -6.46
N VAL A 426 -21.60 2.76 -6.59
CA VAL A 426 -22.61 2.93 -7.65
C VAL A 426 -21.97 2.83 -9.04
N THR A 427 -20.87 3.54 -9.28
CA THR A 427 -20.15 3.51 -10.56
C THR A 427 -19.64 2.10 -10.88
N THR A 428 -19.13 1.40 -9.88
CA THR A 428 -18.65 0.01 -10.02
C THR A 428 -19.79 -0.93 -10.41
N VAL A 429 -20.88 -0.91 -9.67
CA VAL A 429 -22.07 -1.75 -9.95
C VAL A 429 -22.63 -1.43 -11.33
N TRP A 430 -22.80 -0.14 -11.64
CA TRP A 430 -23.27 0.31 -12.95
C TRP A 430 -22.37 -0.18 -14.08
N ARG A 431 -21.05 -0.04 -13.98
CA ARG A 431 -20.10 -0.50 -14.99
C ARG A 431 -20.13 -2.01 -15.16
N ILE A 432 -20.19 -2.78 -14.07
CA ILE A 432 -20.30 -4.24 -14.11
C ILE A 432 -21.60 -4.64 -14.83
N ALA A 433 -22.72 -3.97 -14.55
CA ALA A 433 -24.00 -4.24 -15.20
C ALA A 433 -23.97 -3.88 -16.69
N MET A 434 -23.49 -2.68 -17.05
CA MET A 434 -23.44 -2.21 -18.43
C MET A 434 -22.51 -3.05 -19.31
N THR A 435 -21.39 -3.54 -18.76
CA THR A 435 -20.43 -4.35 -19.51
C THR A 435 -20.78 -5.84 -19.54
N ARG A 436 -21.84 -6.26 -18.82
CA ARG A 436 -22.25 -7.67 -18.68
C ARG A 436 -22.49 -8.35 -20.02
N ARG A 437 -23.23 -7.68 -20.93
CA ARG A 437 -23.55 -8.25 -22.29
C ARG A 437 -22.28 -8.44 -23.11
N ARG A 438 -21.40 -7.43 -23.12
CA ARG A 438 -20.11 -7.49 -23.86
C ARG A 438 -19.23 -8.64 -23.34
N ARG A 439 -19.09 -8.75 -22.01
CA ARG A 439 -18.28 -9.81 -21.39
C ARG A 439 -18.84 -11.21 -21.65
N ARG A 440 -20.16 -11.36 -21.69
CA ARG A 440 -20.82 -12.62 -22.06
C ARG A 440 -20.56 -12.99 -23.51
N ARG A 441 -20.72 -12.07 -24.46
CA ARG A 441 -20.40 -12.32 -25.89
C ARG A 441 -18.95 -12.75 -26.09
N MET A 442 -18.02 -12.06 -25.44
CA MET A 442 -16.61 -12.45 -25.48
C MET A 442 -16.38 -13.85 -24.90
N ALA A 443 -17.02 -14.19 -23.79
CA ALA A 443 -16.94 -15.53 -23.22
C ALA A 443 -17.53 -16.58 -24.13
N GLU A 444 -18.63 -16.27 -24.83
CA GLU A 444 -19.24 -17.15 -25.87
C GLU A 444 -18.28 -17.39 -27.04
N GLU A 445 -17.61 -16.34 -27.55
CA GLU A 445 -16.59 -16.45 -28.59
C GLU A 445 -15.40 -17.32 -28.17
N ILE A 446 -14.86 -17.09 -26.99
CA ILE A 446 -13.71 -17.82 -26.45
C ILE A 446 -14.07 -19.31 -26.27
N VAL A 447 -15.18 -19.58 -25.60
CA VAL A 447 -15.64 -20.94 -25.32
C VAL A 447 -16.07 -21.67 -26.60
N GLY A 448 -16.71 -20.96 -27.54
CA GLY A 448 -17.07 -21.55 -28.87
C GLY A 448 -15.85 -21.90 -29.70
N ARG A 449 -14.77 -21.14 -29.63
CA ARG A 449 -13.48 -21.47 -30.26
C ARG A 449 -12.81 -22.68 -29.62
N ASP A 450 -12.85 -22.78 -28.30
CA ASP A 450 -12.16 -23.83 -27.54
C ASP A 450 -12.91 -25.19 -27.59
N PHE A 451 -14.24 -25.13 -27.71
CA PHE A 451 -15.13 -26.27 -27.73
C PHE A 451 -16.17 -26.10 -28.87
N PRO A 452 -15.78 -26.30 -30.15
CA PRO A 452 -16.63 -26.03 -31.30
C PRO A 452 -17.80 -27.02 -31.42
N GLU A 453 -17.62 -28.27 -31.01
CA GLU A 453 -18.60 -29.34 -31.10
C GLU A 453 -18.76 -30.08 -29.76
N PRO A 454 -19.32 -29.42 -28.74
CA PRO A 454 -19.46 -30.03 -27.43
C PRO A 454 -20.56 -31.09 -27.44
N PRO A 455 -20.39 -32.20 -26.72
CA PRO A 455 -21.48 -33.17 -26.56
C PRO A 455 -22.66 -32.55 -25.81
N PRO A 456 -23.91 -32.96 -26.07
CA PRO A 456 -25.12 -32.37 -25.48
C PRO A 456 -25.11 -32.36 -23.94
N GLU A 457 -24.57 -33.38 -23.30
CA GLU A 457 -24.43 -33.51 -21.86
C GLU A 457 -23.46 -32.50 -21.25
N ALA A 458 -22.52 -31.94 -22.02
CA ALA A 458 -21.57 -30.93 -21.57
C ALA A 458 -22.11 -29.47 -21.60
N LEU A 459 -23.31 -29.24 -22.13
CA LEU A 459 -23.90 -27.89 -22.26
C LEU A 459 -24.01 -27.15 -20.91
N PRO A 460 -24.40 -27.76 -19.77
CA PRO A 460 -24.39 -27.12 -18.48
C PRO A 460 -22.99 -26.69 -18.06
N ARG A 461 -21.99 -27.55 -18.29
CA ARG A 461 -20.59 -27.26 -17.97
C ARG A 461 -20.03 -26.10 -18.79
N LEU A 462 -20.40 -26.01 -20.07
CA LEU A 462 -20.05 -24.87 -20.92
C LEU A 462 -20.63 -23.55 -20.40
N ALA A 463 -21.83 -23.57 -19.82
CA ALA A 463 -22.43 -22.39 -19.20
C ALA A 463 -21.59 -21.93 -17.98
N ASP A 464 -21.08 -22.87 -17.18
CA ASP A 464 -20.18 -22.56 -16.06
C ASP A 464 -18.85 -21.97 -16.56
N VAL A 465 -18.23 -22.55 -17.59
CA VAL A 465 -17.00 -22.03 -18.20
C VAL A 465 -17.20 -20.61 -18.72
N ARG A 466 -18.28 -20.37 -19.48
CA ARG A 466 -18.65 -19.01 -19.96
C ARG A 466 -18.81 -18.02 -18.80
N ALA A 467 -19.44 -18.46 -17.71
CA ALA A 467 -19.63 -17.60 -16.53
C ALA A 467 -18.29 -17.27 -15.83
N VAL A 468 -17.36 -18.21 -15.78
CA VAL A 468 -16.02 -17.99 -15.20
C VAL A 468 -15.20 -17.04 -16.08
N VAL A 469 -15.13 -17.26 -17.39
CA VAL A 469 -14.44 -16.37 -18.34
C VAL A 469 -15.02 -14.95 -18.29
N ALA A 470 -16.37 -14.81 -18.28
CA ALA A 470 -17.01 -13.51 -18.16
C ALA A 470 -16.70 -12.79 -16.84
N ARG A 471 -16.52 -13.53 -15.73
CA ARG A 471 -16.12 -12.99 -14.42
C ARG A 471 -14.65 -12.57 -14.38
N ALA A 472 -13.77 -13.31 -15.01
CA ALA A 472 -12.35 -12.99 -15.08
C ALA A 472 -12.07 -11.59 -15.70
N GLY A 473 -12.95 -11.13 -16.61
CA GLY A 473 -12.86 -9.79 -17.21
C GLY A 473 -13.42 -8.63 -16.37
N VAL A 474 -13.90 -8.86 -15.13
CA VAL A 474 -14.51 -7.79 -14.29
C VAL A 474 -13.47 -6.77 -13.83
N ALA A 475 -12.28 -7.23 -13.43
CA ALA A 475 -11.23 -6.35 -12.90
C ALA A 475 -10.84 -5.21 -13.86
N GLU A 476 -10.91 -5.43 -15.16
CA GLU A 476 -10.60 -4.43 -16.18
C GLU A 476 -11.62 -3.28 -16.26
N GLN A 477 -12.81 -3.47 -15.67
CA GLN A 477 -13.90 -2.50 -15.71
C GLN A 477 -13.87 -1.50 -14.54
N LEU A 478 -12.94 -1.65 -13.59
CA LEU A 478 -12.89 -0.85 -12.37
C LEU A 478 -12.20 0.52 -12.57
N ASN A 479 -11.44 0.71 -13.65
CA ASN A 479 -10.71 1.95 -13.91
C ASN A 479 -11.56 3.24 -13.78
N PRO A 480 -12.78 3.34 -14.33
CA PRO A 480 -13.57 4.57 -14.19
C PRO A 480 -13.99 4.86 -12.76
N ALA A 481 -14.25 3.83 -11.95
CA ALA A 481 -14.63 4.00 -10.54
C ALA A 481 -13.49 4.65 -9.73
N PHE A 482 -12.24 4.28 -9.98
CA PHE A 482 -11.09 4.90 -9.34
C PHE A 482 -10.85 6.35 -9.79
N LEU A 483 -11.15 6.68 -11.06
CA LEU A 483 -11.10 8.07 -11.53
C LEU A 483 -12.19 8.93 -10.88
N VAL A 484 -13.40 8.39 -10.75
CA VAL A 484 -14.48 9.04 -10.00
C VAL A 484 -14.06 9.27 -8.55
N PHE A 485 -13.44 8.27 -7.90
CA PHE A 485 -12.89 8.41 -6.54
C PHE A 485 -11.88 9.56 -6.45
N LEU A 486 -10.93 9.66 -7.39
CA LEU A 486 -9.93 10.73 -7.38
C LEU A 486 -10.59 12.11 -7.54
N VAL A 487 -11.52 12.26 -8.49
CA VAL A 487 -12.22 13.53 -8.73
C VAL A 487 -13.02 13.95 -7.50
N LEU A 488 -13.79 13.03 -6.91
CA LEU A 488 -14.57 13.32 -5.71
C LEU A 488 -13.70 13.58 -4.48
N SER A 489 -12.56 12.88 -4.35
CA SER A 489 -11.60 13.15 -3.29
C SER A 489 -10.98 14.55 -3.42
N LEU A 490 -10.54 14.94 -4.62
CA LEU A 490 -10.02 16.28 -4.88
C LEU A 490 -11.08 17.36 -4.62
N LEU A 491 -12.31 17.15 -5.10
CA LEU A 491 -13.42 18.06 -4.86
C LEU A 491 -13.76 18.16 -3.37
N GLY A 492 -13.89 17.02 -2.68
CA GLY A 492 -14.21 16.97 -1.26
C GLY A 492 -13.16 17.67 -0.40
N VAL A 493 -11.87 17.36 -0.63
CA VAL A 493 -10.77 18.03 0.11
C VAL A 493 -10.70 19.54 -0.21
N THR A 494 -10.99 19.95 -1.46
CA THR A 494 -11.06 21.36 -1.83
C THR A 494 -12.21 22.06 -1.12
N VAL A 495 -13.39 21.46 -1.09
CA VAL A 495 -14.58 22.01 -0.39
C VAL A 495 -14.30 22.16 1.11
N VAL A 496 -13.65 21.16 1.73
CA VAL A 496 -13.22 21.26 3.15
C VAL A 496 -12.17 22.36 3.33
N ALA A 497 -11.22 22.52 2.40
CA ALA A 497 -10.22 23.59 2.45
C ALA A 497 -10.83 24.99 2.34
N LEU A 498 -11.90 25.16 1.56
CA LEU A 498 -12.62 26.44 1.44
C LEU A 498 -13.26 26.89 2.75
N ASP A 499 -13.50 25.98 3.69
CA ASP A 499 -14.03 26.29 5.02
C ASP A 499 -13.04 27.17 5.83
N LEU A 500 -11.73 26.99 5.62
CA LEU A 500 -10.68 27.82 6.21
C LEU A 500 -10.81 29.31 5.81
N PHE A 501 -11.40 29.56 4.63
CA PHE A 501 -11.61 30.92 4.09
C PHE A 501 -13.01 31.46 4.37
N GLY A 502 -13.82 30.80 5.19
CA GLY A 502 -15.19 31.19 5.53
C GLY A 502 -16.21 31.10 4.39
N ILE A 503 -15.88 30.35 3.32
CA ILE A 503 -16.76 30.13 2.15
C ILE A 503 -17.07 28.63 1.93
N GLY A 504 -16.81 27.81 2.95
CA GLY A 504 -16.99 26.37 2.93
C GLY A 504 -18.32 25.90 3.51
N PRO A 505 -18.42 24.58 3.81
CA PRO A 505 -19.65 23.96 4.27
C PRO A 505 -20.16 24.49 5.61
N SER A 506 -19.29 24.92 6.53
CA SER A 506 -19.71 25.46 7.84
C SER A 506 -20.48 26.76 7.66
N SER A 507 -19.96 27.72 6.88
CA SER A 507 -20.65 28.97 6.59
C SER A 507 -21.94 28.76 5.78
N LEU A 508 -21.95 27.77 4.89
CA LEU A 508 -23.18 27.40 4.15
C LEU A 508 -24.23 26.80 5.10
N SER A 509 -23.83 25.96 6.05
CA SER A 509 -24.74 25.37 7.04
C SER A 509 -25.37 26.41 7.95
N GLU A 510 -24.62 27.44 8.35
CA GLU A 510 -25.11 28.58 9.15
C GLU A 510 -26.14 29.41 8.35
N ARG A 511 -25.86 29.69 7.07
CA ARG A 511 -26.81 30.41 6.19
C ARG A 511 -28.08 29.61 5.95
N LEU A 512 -27.98 28.28 5.78
CA LEU A 512 -29.14 27.40 5.62
C LEU A 512 -29.95 27.27 6.91
N ALA A 513 -29.29 27.31 8.07
CA ALA A 513 -29.95 27.29 9.38
C ALA A 513 -30.93 28.48 9.55
N GLY A 514 -30.55 29.65 8.99
CA GLY A 514 -31.44 30.82 8.97
C GLY A 514 -32.62 30.75 7.98
N THR A 515 -32.62 29.80 7.03
CA THR A 515 -33.60 29.76 5.94
C THR A 515 -34.55 28.57 5.98
N SER A 516 -34.13 27.39 6.45
CA SER A 516 -35.04 26.23 6.61
C SER A 516 -34.49 25.20 7.61
N GLY A 517 -35.26 24.89 8.65
CA GLY A 517 -34.89 23.86 9.65
C GLY A 517 -34.80 22.44 9.08
N GLN A 518 -35.45 22.16 7.93
CA GLN A 518 -35.41 20.85 7.29
C GLN A 518 -34.04 20.62 6.57
N ALA A 519 -33.47 21.62 5.92
CA ALA A 519 -32.18 21.50 5.24
C ALA A 519 -31.05 21.29 6.25
N THR A 520 -31.05 22.01 7.36
CA THR A 520 -30.10 21.84 8.46
C THR A 520 -30.21 20.46 9.10
N MET A 521 -31.42 19.97 9.32
CA MET A 521 -31.62 18.63 9.88
C MET A 521 -31.14 17.54 8.92
N ALA A 522 -31.41 17.65 7.62
CA ALA A 522 -30.92 16.70 6.61
C ALA A 522 -29.39 16.69 6.53
N LEU A 523 -28.75 17.86 6.58
CA LEU A 523 -27.28 17.98 6.57
C LEU A 523 -26.66 17.39 7.83
N ALA A 524 -27.26 17.63 8.99
CA ALA A 524 -26.86 17.04 10.25
C ALA A 524 -26.93 15.51 10.22
N LEU A 525 -28.04 14.95 9.76
CA LEU A 525 -28.21 13.50 9.60
C LEU A 525 -27.19 12.89 8.63
N ALA A 526 -26.91 13.56 7.52
CA ALA A 526 -25.94 13.09 6.54
C ALA A 526 -24.51 13.06 7.09
N THR A 527 -24.10 14.10 7.85
CA THR A 527 -22.79 14.15 8.50
C THR A 527 -22.65 13.13 9.60
N ASP A 528 -23.67 12.96 10.44
CA ASP A 528 -23.69 11.94 11.49
C ASP A 528 -23.64 10.54 10.89
N ALA A 529 -24.43 10.27 9.84
CA ALA A 529 -24.35 9.01 9.10
C ALA A 529 -22.93 8.74 8.56
N GLY A 530 -22.25 9.77 8.02
CA GLY A 530 -20.86 9.67 7.56
C GLY A 530 -19.91 9.21 8.67
N ILE A 531 -20.00 9.82 9.84
CA ILE A 531 -19.17 9.49 11.01
C ILE A 531 -19.47 8.07 11.53
N TYR A 532 -20.76 7.68 11.62
CA TYR A 532 -21.14 6.33 12.03
C TYR A 532 -20.67 5.26 11.04
N VAL A 533 -20.82 5.50 9.73
CA VAL A 533 -20.36 4.56 8.69
C VAL A 533 -18.83 4.40 8.76
N ILE A 534 -18.07 5.49 8.92
CA ILE A 534 -16.63 5.42 9.09
C ILE A 534 -16.25 4.68 10.36
N GLY A 535 -16.96 4.94 11.46
CA GLY A 535 -16.78 4.20 12.72
C GLY A 535 -17.03 2.70 12.56
N LEU A 536 -18.08 2.30 11.84
CA LEU A 536 -18.37 0.91 11.51
C LEU A 536 -17.31 0.27 10.61
N VAL A 537 -16.80 1.02 9.62
CA VAL A 537 -15.71 0.56 8.77
C VAL A 537 -14.45 0.34 9.59
N ALA A 538 -14.08 1.29 10.47
CA ALA A 538 -12.93 1.15 11.36
C ALA A 538 -13.09 -0.05 12.32
N LEU A 539 -14.28 -0.23 12.89
CA LEU A 539 -14.62 -1.41 13.71
C LEU A 539 -14.53 -2.71 12.89
N GLY A 540 -15.07 -2.73 11.68
CA GLY A 540 -15.00 -3.88 10.76
C GLY A 540 -13.55 -4.26 10.45
N ILE A 541 -12.70 -3.28 10.20
CA ILE A 541 -11.26 -3.47 10.00
C ILE A 541 -10.61 -4.07 11.26
N LEU A 542 -10.93 -3.56 12.44
CA LEU A 542 -10.42 -4.09 13.70
C LEU A 542 -10.88 -5.54 13.91
N VAL A 543 -12.17 -5.83 13.69
CA VAL A 543 -12.74 -7.18 13.78
C VAL A 543 -12.07 -8.13 12.78
N LEU A 544 -11.85 -7.69 11.53
CA LEU A 544 -11.14 -8.47 10.53
C LEU A 544 -9.70 -8.78 10.97
N GLY A 545 -9.01 -7.80 11.57
CA GLY A 545 -7.70 -7.99 12.17
C GLY A 545 -7.71 -9.02 13.29
N LEU A 546 -8.69 -8.95 14.20
CA LEU A 546 -8.86 -9.92 15.28
C LEU A 546 -9.23 -11.33 14.77
N LEU A 547 -10.10 -11.42 13.75
CA LEU A 547 -10.44 -12.70 13.12
C LEU A 547 -9.22 -13.34 12.45
N SER A 548 -8.26 -12.56 11.95
CA SER A 548 -7.00 -13.06 11.38
C SER A 548 -6.13 -13.79 12.42
N TYR A 549 -6.34 -13.58 13.72
CA TYR A 549 -5.72 -14.38 14.78
C TYR A 549 -6.30 -15.79 14.88
N ARG A 550 -7.59 -15.96 14.61
CA ARG A 550 -8.33 -17.20 14.78
C ARG A 550 -8.45 -18.04 13.51
N SER A 551 -8.49 -17.38 12.33
CA SER A 551 -8.69 -18.04 11.04
C SER A 551 -7.48 -17.88 10.13
N GLU A 552 -6.89 -19.00 9.71
CA GLU A 552 -5.80 -19.02 8.74
C GLU A 552 -6.26 -18.53 7.35
N GLU A 553 -7.48 -18.87 6.95
CA GLU A 553 -8.06 -18.44 5.68
C GLU A 553 -8.25 -16.91 5.63
N THR A 554 -8.81 -16.32 6.70
CA THR A 554 -8.92 -14.85 6.82
C THR A 554 -7.54 -14.19 6.79
N ARG A 555 -6.55 -14.75 7.47
CA ARG A 555 -5.18 -14.25 7.47
C ARG A 555 -4.55 -14.31 6.08
N ARG A 556 -4.75 -15.39 5.33
CA ARG A 556 -4.28 -15.51 3.94
C ARG A 556 -4.93 -14.48 3.02
N THR A 557 -6.24 -14.24 3.17
CA THR A 557 -6.96 -13.24 2.36
C THR A 557 -6.43 -11.83 2.64
N VAL A 558 -6.22 -11.45 3.89
CA VAL A 558 -5.66 -10.15 4.26
C VAL A 558 -4.18 -10.05 3.85
N ALA A 559 -3.45 -11.16 3.89
CA ALA A 559 -2.05 -11.21 3.47
C ALA A 559 -1.84 -10.82 1.99
N VAL A 560 -2.82 -11.04 1.12
CA VAL A 560 -2.75 -10.61 -0.29
C VAL A 560 -2.53 -9.09 -0.39
N ILE A 561 -3.27 -8.30 0.41
CA ILE A 561 -3.13 -6.84 0.42
C ILE A 561 -1.73 -6.45 0.93
N TRP A 562 -1.24 -7.17 1.95
CA TRP A 562 0.12 -7.00 2.46
C TRP A 562 1.17 -7.29 1.39
N ASP A 563 1.08 -8.45 0.72
CA ASP A 563 2.04 -8.88 -0.28
C ASP A 563 2.14 -7.91 -1.47
N LEU A 564 0.99 -7.37 -1.92
CA LEU A 564 0.95 -6.38 -2.99
C LEU A 564 1.42 -5.00 -2.52
N GLY A 565 1.05 -4.60 -1.31
CA GLY A 565 1.31 -3.26 -0.76
C GLY A 565 2.74 -3.06 -0.26
N THR A 566 3.43 -4.15 0.13
CA THR A 566 4.78 -4.08 0.72
C THR A 566 5.89 -4.65 -0.18
N PHE A 567 5.58 -4.88 -1.45
CA PHE A 567 6.57 -5.29 -2.45
C PHE A 567 7.62 -4.19 -2.72
N TRP A 568 7.21 -2.94 -2.74
CA TRP A 568 8.06 -1.82 -3.11
C TRP A 568 8.83 -1.23 -1.91
N PRO A 569 10.08 -0.77 -2.13
CA PRO A 569 10.88 -0.11 -1.10
C PRO A 569 10.22 1.11 -0.45
N ARG A 570 10.60 1.41 0.79
CA ARG A 570 10.07 2.54 1.57
C ARG A 570 10.83 3.82 1.27
N THR A 571 10.46 4.52 0.21
CA THR A 571 11.16 5.75 -0.22
C THR A 571 10.42 7.05 0.12
N VAL A 572 9.20 6.95 0.65
CA VAL A 572 8.32 8.08 0.89
C VAL A 572 7.90 8.16 2.36
N HIS A 573 7.33 7.11 2.93
CA HIS A 573 6.89 7.08 4.32
C HIS A 573 7.65 6.04 5.14
N PRO A 574 8.40 6.44 6.18
CA PRO A 574 9.26 5.52 6.95
C PRO A 574 8.51 4.55 7.86
N PHE A 575 7.26 4.88 8.23
CA PHE A 575 6.38 4.03 9.03
C PHE A 575 5.48 3.13 8.18
N ALA A 576 5.60 3.18 6.85
CA ALA A 576 5.01 2.16 6.00
C ALA A 576 5.56 0.76 6.39
N PRO A 577 4.77 -0.30 6.21
CA PRO A 577 5.23 -1.66 6.46
C PRO A 577 6.52 -1.97 5.68
N PRO A 578 7.44 -2.78 6.23
CA PRO A 578 8.72 -3.07 5.59
C PRO A 578 8.54 -3.85 4.28
N CYS A 579 9.43 -3.57 3.32
CA CYS A 579 9.45 -4.21 2.01
C CYS A 579 10.06 -5.61 2.13
N TYR A 580 9.27 -6.66 1.86
CA TYR A 580 9.79 -8.03 1.91
C TYR A 580 10.71 -8.36 0.72
N ALA A 581 10.59 -7.64 -0.40
CA ALA A 581 11.46 -7.83 -1.55
C ALA A 581 12.91 -7.39 -1.28
N GLU A 582 13.15 -6.53 -0.28
CA GLU A 582 14.50 -6.21 0.23
C GLU A 582 15.28 -7.46 0.68
N ARG A 583 14.56 -8.51 1.08
CA ARG A 583 15.12 -9.80 1.42
C ARG A 583 14.93 -10.83 0.30
N ALA A 584 13.73 -10.98 -0.22
CA ALA A 584 13.39 -12.04 -1.18
C ALA A 584 14.19 -11.94 -2.49
N VAL A 585 14.36 -10.73 -3.03
CA VAL A 585 15.11 -10.53 -4.29
C VAL A 585 16.60 -10.86 -4.14
N PRO A 586 17.35 -10.35 -3.13
CA PRO A 586 18.74 -10.75 -2.93
C PRO A 586 18.92 -12.23 -2.58
N GLU A 587 18.00 -12.87 -1.85
CA GLU A 587 18.07 -14.32 -1.56
C GLU A 587 17.95 -15.15 -2.83
N LEU A 588 16.95 -14.85 -3.66
CA LEU A 588 16.76 -15.50 -4.96
C LEU A 588 17.99 -15.27 -5.87
N ALA A 589 18.49 -14.03 -5.95
CA ALA A 589 19.66 -13.71 -6.78
C ALA A 589 20.87 -14.54 -6.37
N ARG A 590 21.16 -14.64 -5.08
CA ARG A 590 22.29 -15.48 -4.57
C ARG A 590 22.08 -16.96 -4.86
N ARG A 591 20.84 -17.46 -4.66
CA ARG A 591 20.52 -18.86 -4.91
C ARG A 591 20.70 -19.20 -6.37
N ILE A 592 20.19 -18.38 -7.28
CA ILE A 592 20.36 -18.54 -8.73
C ILE A 592 21.85 -18.54 -9.10
N THR A 593 22.62 -17.57 -8.61
CA THR A 593 24.06 -17.49 -8.86
C THR A 593 24.79 -18.76 -8.38
N ALA A 594 24.43 -19.28 -7.21
CA ALA A 594 25.05 -20.52 -6.69
C ALA A 594 24.65 -21.77 -7.52
N LEU A 595 23.43 -21.83 -8.02
CA LEU A 595 22.95 -22.93 -8.86
C LEU A 595 23.55 -22.88 -10.26
N THR A 596 23.67 -21.69 -10.87
CA THR A 596 24.27 -21.51 -12.21
C THR A 596 25.75 -21.88 -12.26
N GLY A 597 26.44 -21.90 -11.11
CA GLY A 597 27.79 -22.45 -11.01
C GLY A 597 27.88 -23.97 -11.21
N LYS A 598 26.73 -24.68 -11.16
CA LYS A 598 26.67 -26.15 -11.32
C LYS A 598 25.93 -26.60 -12.60
N GLY A 599 25.08 -25.73 -13.18
CA GLY A 599 24.28 -26.06 -14.34
C GLY A 599 23.33 -24.95 -14.76
N GLY A 600 22.19 -25.30 -15.41
CA GLY A 600 21.15 -24.36 -15.81
C GLY A 600 20.10 -24.13 -14.70
N VAL A 601 19.45 -22.97 -14.73
CA VAL A 601 18.35 -22.65 -13.80
C VAL A 601 17.13 -22.18 -14.56
N ILE A 602 15.97 -22.83 -14.35
CA ILE A 602 14.68 -22.33 -14.80
C ILE A 602 14.00 -21.72 -13.57
N ILE A 603 13.83 -20.41 -13.55
CA ILE A 603 13.03 -19.79 -12.51
C ILE A 603 11.55 -19.82 -12.91
N SER A 604 10.74 -20.54 -12.14
CA SER A 604 9.31 -20.73 -12.38
C SER A 604 8.48 -19.91 -11.41
N GLY A 605 7.92 -18.78 -11.87
CA GLY A 605 7.15 -17.83 -11.06
C GLY A 605 5.65 -17.94 -11.27
N HIS A 606 4.90 -18.32 -10.20
CA HIS A 606 3.45 -18.28 -10.20
C HIS A 606 2.94 -16.93 -9.69
N SER A 607 1.96 -16.35 -10.40
CA SER A 607 1.30 -15.12 -9.94
C SER A 607 2.32 -14.04 -9.57
N HIS A 608 2.29 -13.48 -8.37
CA HIS A 608 3.26 -12.50 -7.88
C HIS A 608 4.71 -13.05 -7.82
N GLY A 609 4.89 -14.36 -7.74
CA GLY A 609 6.21 -14.99 -7.88
C GLY A 609 6.88 -14.69 -9.21
N SER A 610 6.10 -14.44 -10.28
CA SER A 610 6.63 -13.98 -11.57
C SER A 610 7.21 -12.57 -11.50
N VAL A 611 6.65 -11.70 -10.65
CA VAL A 611 7.13 -10.33 -10.41
C VAL A 611 8.44 -10.37 -9.62
N LEU A 612 8.52 -11.21 -8.58
CA LEU A 612 9.77 -11.46 -7.84
C LEU A 612 10.85 -12.03 -8.74
N ALA A 613 10.51 -12.99 -9.61
CA ALA A 613 11.43 -13.55 -10.59
C ALA A 613 11.97 -12.47 -11.53
N ALA A 614 11.10 -11.66 -12.14
CA ALA A 614 11.48 -10.56 -13.02
C ALA A 614 12.39 -9.54 -12.31
N ALA A 615 12.01 -9.11 -11.10
CA ALA A 615 12.80 -8.20 -10.28
C ALA A 615 14.19 -8.76 -9.93
N THR A 616 14.26 -10.07 -9.66
CA THR A 616 15.51 -10.77 -9.36
C THR A 616 16.43 -10.86 -10.59
N LEU A 617 15.88 -11.26 -11.73
CA LEU A 617 16.65 -11.40 -12.96
C LEU A 617 17.24 -10.07 -13.43
N LEU A 618 16.55 -8.97 -13.23
CA LEU A 618 17.07 -7.63 -13.53
C LEU A 618 18.30 -7.25 -12.67
N GLN A 619 18.49 -7.87 -11.50
CA GLN A 619 19.65 -7.65 -10.63
C GLN A 619 20.87 -8.53 -10.98
N LEU A 620 20.69 -9.56 -11.82
CA LEU A 620 21.74 -10.53 -12.11
C LEU A 620 22.67 -10.05 -13.23
N PRO A 621 23.95 -10.38 -13.16
CA PRO A 621 24.93 -10.07 -14.20
C PRO A 621 24.74 -10.98 -15.43
N ALA A 622 25.28 -10.58 -16.57
CA ALA A 622 25.04 -11.22 -17.87
C ALA A 622 25.56 -12.67 -17.95
N ASP A 623 26.68 -12.97 -17.29
CA ASP A 623 27.25 -14.30 -17.20
C ASP A 623 26.34 -15.31 -16.48
N VAL A 624 25.69 -14.88 -15.41
CA VAL A 624 24.68 -15.68 -14.72
C VAL A 624 23.43 -15.83 -15.58
N LEU A 625 22.95 -14.72 -16.19
CA LEU A 625 21.73 -14.71 -17.01
C LEU A 625 21.86 -15.60 -18.25
N SER A 626 23.07 -15.84 -18.78
CA SER A 626 23.30 -16.76 -19.92
C SER A 626 22.85 -18.20 -19.61
N ARG A 627 22.83 -18.59 -18.34
CA ARG A 627 22.44 -19.92 -17.84
C ARG A 627 21.06 -19.96 -17.18
N VAL A 628 20.25 -18.91 -17.39
CA VAL A 628 18.91 -18.81 -16.76
C VAL A 628 17.83 -18.76 -17.84
N ALA A 629 16.73 -19.46 -17.58
CA ALA A 629 15.47 -19.36 -18.31
C ALA A 629 14.33 -18.95 -17.35
N LEU A 630 13.28 -18.34 -17.90
CA LEU A 630 12.14 -17.86 -17.14
C LEU A 630 10.87 -18.58 -17.58
N LEU A 631 10.16 -19.18 -16.64
CA LEU A 631 8.81 -19.69 -16.81
C LEU A 631 7.87 -18.88 -15.92
N THR A 632 6.94 -18.15 -16.52
CA THR A 632 5.91 -17.42 -15.77
C THR A 632 4.54 -18.04 -16.03
N HIS A 633 3.70 -18.10 -14.99
CA HIS A 633 2.35 -18.65 -15.16
C HIS A 633 1.37 -17.96 -14.21
N GLY A 634 0.15 -17.72 -14.71
CA GLY A 634 -0.81 -16.88 -13.99
C GLY A 634 -0.25 -15.48 -13.71
N SER A 635 0.62 -14.98 -14.57
CA SER A 635 1.45 -13.80 -14.31
C SER A 635 0.68 -12.48 -14.38
N PRO A 636 0.74 -11.62 -13.32
CA PRO A 636 0.19 -10.28 -13.34
C PRO A 636 1.14 -9.23 -13.93
N LEU A 637 2.33 -9.61 -14.44
CA LEU A 637 3.38 -8.70 -14.88
C LEU A 637 2.85 -7.61 -15.83
N HIS A 638 2.17 -7.99 -16.91
CA HIS A 638 1.63 -7.01 -17.84
C HIS A 638 0.24 -6.49 -17.38
N ARG A 639 -0.66 -7.42 -17.00
CA ARG A 639 -2.07 -7.07 -16.70
C ARG A 639 -2.21 -6.12 -15.51
N LEU A 640 -1.32 -6.21 -14.52
CA LEU A 640 -1.31 -5.38 -13.32
C LEU A 640 -0.07 -4.49 -13.25
N TYR A 641 1.13 -5.06 -13.16
CA TYR A 641 2.34 -4.31 -12.80
C TYR A 641 2.82 -3.36 -13.89
N ALA A 642 2.86 -3.79 -15.16
CA ALA A 642 3.26 -2.89 -16.25
C ALA A 642 2.28 -1.73 -16.44
N ARG A 643 1.01 -1.94 -16.11
CA ARG A 643 -0.03 -0.91 -16.22
C ARG A 643 -0.10 0.00 -14.99
N LEU A 644 0.19 -0.54 -13.79
CA LEU A 644 0.14 0.18 -12.53
C LEU A 644 1.44 0.93 -12.23
N CYS A 645 2.58 0.28 -12.50
CA CYS A 645 3.93 0.79 -12.24
C CYS A 645 4.74 0.89 -13.55
N PRO A 646 4.24 1.60 -14.58
CA PRO A 646 4.81 1.57 -15.94
C PRO A 646 6.24 2.15 -16.01
N ALA A 647 6.64 2.98 -15.06
CA ALA A 647 8.00 3.51 -14.96
C ALA A 647 9.04 2.42 -14.59
N PHE A 648 8.61 1.31 -13.97
CA PHE A 648 9.50 0.30 -13.41
C PHE A 648 9.37 -1.06 -14.09
N LEU A 649 8.14 -1.51 -14.34
CA LEU A 649 7.82 -2.80 -14.96
C LEU A 649 7.02 -2.64 -16.26
N GLY A 650 7.14 -1.48 -16.92
CA GLY A 650 6.47 -1.22 -18.21
C GLY A 650 7.03 -2.09 -19.35
N ASP A 651 6.36 -2.03 -20.50
CA ASP A 651 6.72 -2.81 -21.69
C ASP A 651 8.23 -2.73 -22.06
N PRO A 652 8.91 -1.56 -21.97
CA PRO A 652 10.34 -1.48 -22.26
C PRO A 652 11.18 -2.34 -21.31
N THR A 653 10.85 -2.35 -20.02
CA THR A 653 11.57 -3.15 -19.01
C THR A 653 11.36 -4.65 -19.20
N LEU A 654 10.12 -5.05 -19.54
CA LEU A 654 9.80 -6.45 -19.83
C LEU A 654 10.50 -6.93 -21.10
N HIS A 655 10.58 -6.08 -22.12
CA HIS A 655 11.32 -6.39 -23.35
C HIS A 655 12.82 -6.51 -23.07
N GLU A 656 13.42 -5.56 -22.33
CA GLU A 656 14.82 -5.63 -21.90
C GLU A 656 15.11 -6.92 -21.11
N LEU A 657 14.20 -7.34 -20.23
CA LEU A 657 14.33 -8.60 -19.51
C LEU A 657 14.39 -9.79 -20.48
N GLY A 658 13.48 -9.82 -21.48
CA GLY A 658 13.48 -10.86 -22.54
C GLY A 658 14.79 -10.90 -23.29
N GLU A 659 15.32 -9.74 -23.71
CA GLU A 659 16.62 -9.64 -24.40
C GLU A 659 17.78 -10.12 -23.52
N ARG A 660 17.83 -9.71 -22.25
CA ARG A 660 18.90 -10.08 -21.31
C ARG A 660 19.01 -11.59 -21.06
N ILE A 661 17.87 -12.31 -21.08
CA ILE A 661 17.85 -13.78 -20.98
C ILE A 661 17.81 -14.49 -22.33
N GLY A 662 18.05 -13.77 -23.44
CA GLY A 662 18.02 -14.30 -24.80
C GLY A 662 16.70 -14.94 -25.17
N TRP A 663 15.59 -14.37 -24.72
CA TRP A 663 14.21 -14.85 -24.94
C TRP A 663 13.97 -16.30 -24.49
N ARG A 664 14.78 -16.85 -23.58
CA ARG A 664 14.48 -18.10 -22.89
C ARG A 664 13.38 -17.88 -21.85
N TRP A 665 12.21 -17.49 -22.36
CA TRP A 665 11.03 -17.15 -21.57
C TRP A 665 9.81 -17.82 -22.14
N VAL A 666 9.02 -18.50 -21.29
CA VAL A 666 7.67 -19.00 -21.59
C VAL A 666 6.72 -18.44 -20.54
N ASN A 667 5.57 -17.95 -20.98
CA ASN A 667 4.48 -17.46 -20.13
C ASN A 667 3.21 -18.25 -20.40
N LEU A 668 2.70 -18.95 -19.40
CA LEU A 668 1.46 -19.72 -19.48
C LEU A 668 0.30 -18.93 -18.89
N TRP A 669 -0.79 -18.80 -19.62
CA TRP A 669 -1.96 -18.04 -19.17
C TRP A 669 -3.29 -18.66 -19.63
N ARG A 670 -4.40 -18.34 -18.91
CA ARG A 670 -5.76 -18.83 -19.15
C ARG A 670 -6.75 -17.69 -19.22
N ASP A 671 -7.82 -17.81 -20.03
CA ASP A 671 -8.93 -16.83 -20.04
C ASP A 671 -9.80 -16.89 -18.78
N THR A 672 -9.80 -17.99 -18.08
CA THR A 672 -10.51 -18.19 -16.80
C THR A 672 -9.79 -17.53 -15.62
N ASP A 673 -8.50 -17.14 -15.80
CA ASP A 673 -7.69 -16.49 -14.77
C ASP A 673 -8.05 -14.99 -14.66
N PRO A 674 -8.52 -14.50 -13.49
CA PRO A 674 -8.85 -13.09 -13.30
C PRO A 674 -7.62 -12.18 -13.14
N ILE A 675 -6.43 -12.75 -12.86
CA ILE A 675 -5.20 -12.03 -12.50
C ILE A 675 -4.14 -12.16 -13.58
N GLY A 676 -3.85 -13.40 -14.00
CA GLY A 676 -2.86 -13.72 -15.01
C GLY A 676 -3.31 -13.33 -16.43
N GLY A 677 -2.33 -13.16 -17.31
CA GLY A 677 -2.60 -12.84 -18.71
C GLY A 677 -1.34 -12.92 -19.58
N PRO A 678 -1.47 -12.65 -20.88
CA PRO A 678 -0.33 -12.57 -21.77
C PRO A 678 0.53 -11.37 -21.43
N ILE A 679 1.83 -11.49 -21.69
CA ILE A 679 2.82 -10.42 -21.43
C ILE A 679 3.02 -9.59 -22.71
N PHE A 680 3.27 -10.23 -23.85
CA PHE A 680 3.58 -9.58 -25.13
C PHE A 680 2.49 -9.76 -26.18
N SER A 681 1.70 -10.82 -26.08
CA SER A 681 0.61 -11.11 -27.02
C SER A 681 -0.64 -10.29 -26.74
N ALA A 682 -1.52 -10.21 -27.71
CA ALA A 682 -2.86 -9.65 -27.52
C ALA A 682 -3.67 -10.51 -26.54
N HIS A 683 -4.40 -9.85 -25.65
CA HIS A 683 -5.29 -10.56 -24.71
C HIS A 683 -6.59 -11.05 -25.39
N ARG A 684 -6.99 -10.38 -26.46
CA ARG A 684 -8.24 -10.67 -27.18
C ARG A 684 -7.96 -11.09 -28.62
N PRO A 685 -8.73 -12.03 -29.16
CA PRO A 685 -8.69 -12.31 -30.58
C PRO A 685 -8.96 -11.03 -31.38
N GLY A 686 -8.09 -10.75 -32.37
CA GLY A 686 -8.20 -9.57 -33.24
C GLY A 686 -7.52 -8.29 -32.71
N ASP A 687 -7.11 -8.22 -31.44
CA ASP A 687 -6.26 -7.14 -30.97
C ASP A 687 -4.85 -7.26 -31.59
N PRO A 688 -4.18 -6.16 -31.96
CA PRO A 688 -2.83 -6.22 -32.47
C PRO A 688 -1.87 -6.74 -31.37
N PRO A 689 -0.83 -7.51 -31.74
CA PRO A 689 0.21 -7.91 -30.80
C PRO A 689 0.87 -6.70 -30.19
N ARG A 690 1.19 -6.76 -28.90
CA ARG A 690 1.72 -5.62 -28.12
C ARG A 690 3.20 -5.37 -28.34
N ALA A 691 3.92 -6.39 -28.79
CA ALA A 691 5.35 -6.28 -29.08
C ALA A 691 5.70 -7.08 -30.36
N PRO A 692 6.75 -6.65 -31.10
CA PRO A 692 7.23 -7.39 -32.26
C PRO A 692 7.84 -8.75 -31.86
N ALA A 693 7.92 -9.66 -32.80
CA ALA A 693 8.69 -10.89 -32.65
C ALA A 693 10.16 -10.59 -32.25
N PRO A 694 10.80 -11.41 -31.44
CA PRO A 694 10.51 -12.82 -31.10
C PRO A 694 9.56 -12.98 -29.89
N ALA A 695 9.05 -11.91 -29.34
CA ALA A 695 8.15 -11.93 -28.19
C ALA A 695 6.88 -12.77 -28.39
N GLY A 696 6.43 -12.98 -29.61
CA GLY A 696 5.30 -13.85 -29.93
C GLY A 696 5.47 -15.33 -29.57
N THR A 697 6.70 -15.76 -29.28
CA THR A 697 7.00 -17.13 -28.83
C THR A 697 6.89 -17.30 -27.31
N VAL A 698 6.82 -16.22 -26.55
CA VAL A 698 6.80 -16.25 -25.09
C VAL A 698 5.45 -16.70 -24.56
N ASP A 699 4.36 -16.08 -25.02
CA ASP A 699 3.02 -16.31 -24.49
C ASP A 699 2.38 -17.57 -25.04
N ARG A 700 1.93 -18.45 -24.14
CA ARG A 700 1.16 -19.65 -24.47
C ARG A 700 -0.15 -19.66 -23.71
N ARG A 701 -1.22 -19.63 -24.48
CA ARG A 701 -2.56 -19.70 -23.94
C ARG A 701 -2.93 -21.16 -23.66
N LEU A 702 -3.40 -21.45 -22.47
CA LEU A 702 -3.91 -22.74 -22.06
C LEU A 702 -5.44 -22.77 -22.15
N ARG A 703 -5.99 -23.88 -22.60
CA ARG A 703 -7.42 -24.16 -22.55
C ARG A 703 -7.79 -24.54 -21.10
N ASP A 704 -8.85 -23.95 -20.55
CA ASP A 704 -9.31 -24.24 -19.20
C ASP A 704 -10.85 -24.21 -19.12
N PRO A 705 -11.50 -25.37 -18.81
CA PRO A 705 -10.89 -26.68 -18.52
C PRO A 705 -10.23 -27.31 -19.74
N LEU A 706 -9.42 -28.33 -19.53
CA LEU A 706 -8.79 -29.10 -20.64
C LEU A 706 -9.83 -29.71 -21.54
N ASP A 707 -10.93 -30.24 -20.98
CA ASP A 707 -12.10 -30.75 -21.68
C ASP A 707 -13.39 -30.43 -20.91
N VAL A 708 -14.53 -30.44 -21.57
CA VAL A 708 -15.85 -30.24 -20.98
C VAL A 708 -16.62 -31.56 -20.82
N ALA A 709 -16.24 -32.61 -21.57
CA ALA A 709 -16.77 -33.96 -21.42
C ALA A 709 -16.14 -34.66 -20.21
N VAL A 710 -16.86 -35.65 -19.66
CA VAL A 710 -16.30 -36.55 -18.67
C VAL A 710 -15.40 -37.55 -19.41
N PRO A 711 -14.13 -37.71 -19.04
CA PRO A 711 -13.26 -38.69 -19.66
C PRO A 711 -13.80 -40.12 -19.45
N PRO A 712 -13.51 -41.06 -20.38
CA PRO A 712 -14.03 -42.43 -20.27
C PRO A 712 -13.68 -43.18 -18.99
N ASP A 713 -12.53 -42.80 -18.39
CA ASP A 713 -11.99 -43.45 -17.19
C ASP A 713 -12.24 -42.63 -15.92
N ASP A 714 -13.08 -41.58 -15.99
CA ASP A 714 -13.37 -40.68 -14.89
C ASP A 714 -14.87 -40.57 -14.61
N THR A 715 -15.25 -40.04 -13.46
CA THR A 715 -16.65 -39.83 -13.06
C THR A 715 -17.06 -38.35 -13.10
N VAL A 716 -16.10 -37.43 -13.27
CA VAL A 716 -16.32 -35.99 -13.28
C VAL A 716 -15.55 -35.33 -14.42
N PRO A 717 -16.06 -34.23 -15.00
CA PRO A 717 -15.34 -33.50 -16.02
C PRO A 717 -14.10 -32.80 -15.41
N PRO A 718 -13.03 -32.57 -16.23
CA PRO A 718 -11.83 -31.86 -15.77
C PRO A 718 -12.15 -30.56 -15.06
N PRO A 719 -11.42 -30.20 -13.99
CA PRO A 719 -11.70 -28.99 -13.21
C PRO A 719 -11.44 -27.71 -13.99
N ILE A 720 -12.20 -26.64 -13.69
CA ILE A 720 -11.87 -25.29 -14.13
C ILE A 720 -10.84 -24.72 -13.16
N ASN A 721 -9.59 -24.70 -13.55
CA ASN A 721 -8.46 -24.39 -12.66
C ASN A 721 -8.32 -22.89 -12.35
N ARG A 722 -8.75 -21.99 -13.24
CA ARG A 722 -8.67 -20.55 -13.05
C ARG A 722 -7.22 -20.07 -12.81
N HIS A 723 -6.95 -19.46 -11.63
CA HIS A 723 -5.65 -18.92 -11.26
C HIS A 723 -4.67 -19.97 -10.69
N TRP A 724 -5.15 -21.11 -10.22
CA TRP A 724 -4.35 -22.19 -9.62
C TRP A 724 -5.09 -23.54 -9.74
N PRO A 725 -4.36 -24.65 -9.94
CA PRO A 725 -2.94 -24.80 -10.25
C PRO A 725 -2.61 -24.69 -11.76
N TYR A 726 -1.38 -24.30 -12.08
CA TYR A 726 -0.84 -24.33 -13.46
C TYR A 726 0.06 -25.54 -13.71
N HIS A 727 0.78 -26.02 -12.68
CA HIS A 727 1.77 -27.09 -12.77
C HIS A 727 1.15 -28.47 -13.09
N THR A 728 -0.15 -28.64 -12.92
CA THR A 728 -0.90 -29.84 -13.29
C THR A 728 -1.28 -29.89 -14.78
N ASP A 729 -1.05 -28.82 -15.51
CA ASP A 729 -1.33 -28.75 -16.95
C ASP A 729 -0.18 -29.41 -17.74
N PRO A 730 -0.46 -30.33 -18.71
CA PRO A 730 0.58 -30.99 -19.50
C PRO A 730 1.53 -30.01 -20.21
N MET A 731 1.05 -28.82 -20.59
CA MET A 731 1.85 -27.78 -21.23
C MET A 731 2.88 -27.18 -20.28
N TYR A 732 2.69 -27.27 -18.97
CA TYR A 732 3.66 -26.78 -18.00
C TYR A 732 4.95 -27.63 -18.06
N GLU A 733 4.82 -28.93 -17.96
CA GLU A 733 5.97 -29.83 -18.02
C GLU A 733 6.66 -29.79 -19.39
N ALA A 734 5.88 -29.65 -20.48
CA ALA A 734 6.42 -29.43 -21.82
C ALA A 734 7.26 -28.14 -21.91
N ALA A 735 6.80 -27.06 -21.29
CA ALA A 735 7.52 -25.78 -21.24
C ALA A 735 8.81 -25.89 -20.40
N VAL A 736 8.79 -26.61 -19.28
CA VAL A 736 9.99 -26.86 -18.46
C VAL A 736 11.04 -27.64 -19.25
N ARG A 737 10.65 -28.71 -19.95
CA ARG A 737 11.59 -29.50 -20.79
C ARG A 737 12.14 -28.70 -21.96
N GLU A 738 11.33 -27.89 -22.61
CA GLU A 738 11.75 -27.02 -23.69
C GLU A 738 12.79 -25.99 -23.19
N LEU A 739 12.51 -25.34 -22.06
CA LEU A 739 13.44 -24.37 -21.46
C LEU A 739 14.74 -25.04 -20.99
N ALA A 740 14.66 -26.26 -20.46
CA ALA A 740 15.84 -27.05 -20.12
C ALA A 740 16.72 -27.32 -21.36
N GLY A 741 16.12 -27.73 -22.47
CA GLY A 741 16.82 -27.94 -23.74
C GLY A 741 17.46 -26.66 -24.32
N ARG A 742 16.86 -25.47 -24.04
CA ARG A 742 17.45 -24.19 -24.46
C ARG A 742 18.63 -23.74 -23.57
N LEU A 743 18.81 -24.37 -22.40
CA LEU A 743 19.91 -24.12 -21.46
C LEU A 743 21.08 -25.07 -21.65
N ASP A 744 20.86 -26.18 -22.38
CA ASP A 744 21.91 -27.13 -22.69
C ASP A 744 22.84 -26.52 -23.75
N PRO A 745 24.13 -26.33 -23.47
CA PRO A 745 25.07 -25.88 -24.51
C PRO A 745 25.20 -27.00 -25.53
N ALA A 746 24.85 -26.75 -26.79
CA ALA A 746 25.05 -27.65 -27.93
C ALA A 746 26.52 -28.00 -28.11
#